data_1900d806eba2c38d3a0adac6a4b93fe9
#
_entry.id   1900d806eba2c38d3a0adac6a4b93fe9
#
_cell.length_a   1.000
_cell.length_b   1.000
_cell.length_c   1.000
_cell.angle_alpha   90.00
_cell.angle_beta   90.00
_cell.angle_gamma   90.00
#
_symmetry.space_group_name_H-M   'P 1'
#
loop_
_entity.id
_entity.type
_entity.pdbx_description
1 polymer ?
#
loop_
_entity_poly.entity_id
_entity_poly.type
_entity_poly.pdbx_seq_one_letter_code
_entity_poly.pdbx_strand_id
1 'polypeptide(L)'
;MERAQPRPELSASEPPAIPLLQPLSPRHPLFPNSNLIEPETDPLPIQNESSIAVNPTNPANLIASAVDYRANSSTWVYVSTDGGRSWRNINLGKPFPDWVSSNDPSVTFDGRGRAYLCYGGFNLETGENGVFVAISSDGGRTWQPHIPVILHRGTMTADSAFEDKYYITADNCPRSPYFGRLYIPWKRVIARDSSTQIVLSYSTDGGLTWSAPVPVSERLPYSSEDTTYGQSFPLAATGPDGTVYVVWNHGPQKAIGFARSTDGGRSFEAPRLIQRYRPLGTAKRIPEGVRHTLKGGVRAETYPVLVCDTTSGPRQGWLYLCWAADSVPNVYFSRSTDGGLTWSTPIIVHSDTAGDQFWPWMALDPTTGDLAIMYLDSRDDPANLLVTTSVSYSSDGGSTWVDRRVGDTTWDIRQNPFRENAFAGDYSGCAFFDGWVYPSWVDMRNVWLNARDNDVYTARVNVRAPLPVENFRVRVLPELPTALDLSWEAPSARVFGQPLQEFAYLLLRNGQLHRVLPQQQTAYRDTGLVPHELYRYGIAVVSGRDTSLFRWDSARAGGARQPAPPTLFANSPLQPDSVVLSVELPRYRADGVTPLTNLSELRLYRDGSLVLTLPLLPSDTGRRILLSDRPSERGFYRYSATVRAGAEESSPSNLLILYAGAPLREGLFEPFASAELARYYNSGRWGLTSTFAYSPPYALTESPDGPYPNRARDTLMLFPIALPEVTIPEARRAVRIEFVHAAIIDRTDTGFVEYAWNTWDRWEQLAAYNLSAYAPWGDTVLSAEDWRRESFLLLAPDTAQLLWVRFRFASNPIRVNDGWYIDDIALTPTTDIERSSPQVQLFPNPAQHYLVYRAPDAAMLEYRWRDLLGRTLPAHLLQRSSQEAVLDLRSMAPGTYLLILRAPDGTVRTYSVTLLR
;
A
#
# COMPACT_ATOMS: atom_id res chain seq x y z
N MET A 1 -17.22 -9.07 25.73
CA MET A 1 -16.42 -7.85 25.81
C MET A 1 -15.85 -7.62 24.45
N GLU A 2 -16.25 -6.55 23.78
CA GLU A 2 -15.47 -6.01 22.71
C GLU A 2 -14.18 -5.50 23.34
N ARG A 3 -13.17 -6.34 23.41
CA ARG A 3 -11.88 -5.93 23.94
C ARG A 3 -11.34 -4.87 23.01
N ALA A 4 -10.92 -3.77 23.56
CA ALA A 4 -10.04 -2.87 22.89
C ALA A 4 -8.98 -3.67 22.13
N GLN A 5 -8.72 -3.27 20.91
CA GLN A 5 -7.87 -4.04 19.99
C GLN A 5 -6.52 -4.30 20.64
N PRO A 6 -6.11 -5.55 20.80
CA PRO A 6 -4.77 -5.82 21.24
C PRO A 6 -3.78 -5.22 20.26
N ARG A 7 -2.68 -4.75 20.79
CA ARG A 7 -1.50 -4.41 19.99
C ARG A 7 -1.27 -5.56 18.99
N PRO A 8 -0.97 -5.29 17.70
CA PRO A 8 -0.64 -6.36 16.78
C PRO A 8 0.52 -7.16 17.36
N GLU A 9 0.24 -8.34 17.88
CA GLU A 9 1.32 -9.26 18.21
C GLU A 9 2.00 -9.63 16.91
N LEU A 10 3.33 -9.59 16.91
CA LEU A 10 4.14 -10.17 15.87
C LEU A 10 3.94 -11.68 15.97
N SER A 11 2.88 -12.22 15.37
CA SER A 11 2.66 -13.65 15.36
C SER A 11 3.80 -14.31 14.58
N ALA A 12 4.29 -15.41 15.10
CA ALA A 12 5.37 -16.19 14.48
C ALA A 12 4.96 -16.84 13.15
N SER A 13 3.67 -16.82 12.81
CA SER A 13 3.15 -17.27 11.51
C SER A 13 2.42 -16.11 10.85
N GLU A 14 3.02 -15.49 9.85
CA GLU A 14 2.28 -14.57 9.01
C GLU A 14 1.12 -15.32 8.33
N PRO A 15 -0.12 -14.77 8.35
CA PRO A 15 -1.19 -15.32 7.53
C PRO A 15 -0.76 -15.33 6.06
N PRO A 16 -1.27 -16.25 5.22
CA PRO A 16 -0.87 -16.35 3.83
C PRO A 16 -0.96 -14.98 3.16
N ALA A 17 0.14 -14.58 2.52
CA ALA A 17 0.25 -13.26 1.90
C ALA A 17 -0.87 -13.07 0.89
N ILE A 18 -1.65 -12.01 1.03
CA ILE A 18 -2.58 -11.56 0.00
C ILE A 18 -1.74 -11.01 -1.14
N PRO A 19 -1.86 -11.50 -2.39
CA PRO A 19 -1.12 -10.96 -3.51
C PRO A 19 -1.33 -9.44 -3.64
N LEU A 20 -0.24 -8.69 -3.80
CA LEU A 20 -0.31 -7.25 -4.01
C LEU A 20 -0.91 -6.99 -5.40
N LEU A 21 -2.00 -6.22 -5.44
CA LEU A 21 -2.62 -5.77 -6.67
C LEU A 21 -1.93 -4.47 -7.14
N GLN A 22 -1.87 -4.28 -8.46
CA GLN A 22 -1.33 -3.05 -9.05
C GLN A 22 -2.26 -1.87 -8.73
N PRO A 23 -1.76 -0.78 -8.12
CA PRO A 23 -2.56 0.41 -7.88
C PRO A 23 -3.05 1.06 -9.18
N LEU A 24 -4.27 1.56 -9.17
CA LEU A 24 -4.87 2.31 -10.27
C LEU A 24 -4.82 3.81 -9.94
N SER A 25 -4.01 4.56 -10.66
CA SER A 25 -3.88 6.00 -10.47
C SER A 25 -4.39 6.77 -11.69
N PRO A 26 -5.17 7.85 -11.51
CA PRO A 26 -5.57 8.70 -12.60
C PRO A 26 -4.33 9.38 -13.20
N ARG A 27 -4.29 9.50 -14.52
CA ARG A 27 -3.18 10.13 -15.24
C ARG A 27 -2.88 11.58 -14.76
N HIS A 28 -3.95 12.29 -14.37
CA HIS A 28 -3.87 13.64 -13.82
C HIS A 28 -4.89 13.77 -12.68
N PRO A 29 -4.51 13.49 -11.42
CA PRO A 29 -5.43 13.65 -10.30
C PRO A 29 -5.89 15.10 -10.17
N LEU A 30 -7.18 15.29 -9.84
CA LEU A 30 -7.76 16.62 -9.58
C LEU A 30 -7.37 17.15 -8.19
N PHE A 31 -7.03 16.25 -7.26
CA PHE A 31 -6.73 16.58 -5.88
C PHE A 31 -5.49 15.81 -5.44
N PRO A 32 -4.31 16.46 -5.35
CA PRO A 32 -3.13 15.82 -4.77
C PRO A 32 -3.38 15.44 -3.31
N ASN A 33 -2.99 14.22 -2.95
CA ASN A 33 -3.12 13.75 -1.57
C ASN A 33 -1.87 14.09 -0.75
N SER A 34 -2.07 14.31 0.54
CA SER A 34 -1.01 14.59 1.51
C SER A 34 -1.05 13.55 2.62
N ASN A 35 0.09 12.95 2.94
CA ASN A 35 0.25 12.13 4.13
C ASN A 35 0.31 13.04 5.36
N LEU A 36 -0.44 12.69 6.42
CA LEU A 36 -0.44 13.42 7.69
C LEU A 36 0.70 12.95 8.59
N ILE A 37 1.25 11.77 8.32
CA ILE A 37 2.29 11.16 9.14
C ILE A 37 3.65 11.64 8.67
N GLU A 38 4.45 12.16 9.61
CA GLU A 38 5.85 12.49 9.34
C GLU A 38 6.67 11.21 9.11
N PRO A 39 7.71 11.25 8.26
CA PRO A 39 8.60 10.11 8.06
C PRO A 39 9.15 9.59 9.39
N GLU A 40 9.04 8.29 9.60
CA GLU A 40 9.34 7.68 10.89
C GLU A 40 10.06 6.32 10.78
N THR A 41 10.62 5.88 11.90
CA THR A 41 11.32 4.60 12.06
C THR A 41 10.70 3.74 13.16
N ASP A 42 9.48 4.03 13.61
CA ASP A 42 8.79 3.24 14.62
C ASP A 42 8.53 1.81 14.08
N PRO A 43 8.74 0.76 14.88
CA PRO A 43 8.50 -0.62 14.46
C PRO A 43 7.02 -0.94 14.18
N LEU A 44 6.09 -0.08 14.61
CA LEU A 44 4.65 -0.21 14.37
C LEU A 44 4.08 1.07 13.74
N PRO A 45 4.42 1.39 12.49
CA PRO A 45 3.95 2.57 11.79
C PRO A 45 2.51 2.32 11.29
N ILE A 46 1.57 2.16 12.24
CA ILE A 46 0.19 1.77 11.94
C ILE A 46 -0.74 2.84 12.49
N GLN A 47 -1.61 3.37 11.65
CA GLN A 47 -2.71 4.24 12.04
C GLN A 47 -4.03 3.72 11.44
N ASN A 48 -5.15 3.96 12.14
CA ASN A 48 -6.50 3.72 11.64
C ASN A 48 -7.51 4.67 12.31
N GLU A 49 -8.77 4.72 11.82
CA GLU A 49 -9.86 5.49 12.43
C GLU A 49 -9.54 6.99 12.55
N SER A 50 -9.39 7.67 11.42
CA SER A 50 -8.98 9.07 11.40
C SER A 50 -10.13 10.04 11.67
N SER A 51 -9.80 11.18 12.33
CA SER A 51 -10.67 12.31 12.55
C SER A 51 -9.96 13.61 12.20
N ILE A 52 -10.66 14.61 11.63
CA ILE A 52 -10.10 15.89 11.20
C ILE A 52 -11.06 17.04 11.47
N ALA A 53 -10.53 18.21 11.83
CA ALA A 53 -11.29 19.44 12.05
C ALA A 53 -10.54 20.68 11.55
N VAL A 54 -11.32 21.71 11.11
CA VAL A 54 -10.82 23.02 10.69
C VAL A 54 -11.13 24.04 11.78
N ASN A 55 -10.17 24.91 12.11
CA ASN A 55 -10.36 25.99 13.04
C ASN A 55 -11.28 27.07 12.43
N PRO A 56 -12.48 27.33 12.99
CA PRO A 56 -13.44 28.27 12.41
C PRO A 56 -12.96 29.74 12.50
N THR A 57 -12.00 30.04 13.36
CA THR A 57 -11.41 31.41 13.49
C THR A 57 -10.14 31.59 12.66
N ASN A 58 -9.54 30.49 12.18
CA ASN A 58 -8.36 30.49 11.34
C ASN A 58 -8.37 29.27 10.43
N PRO A 59 -8.98 29.31 9.24
CA PRO A 59 -9.10 28.13 8.34
C PRO A 59 -7.78 27.56 7.81
N ALA A 60 -6.67 28.27 8.00
CA ALA A 60 -5.34 27.72 7.70
C ALA A 60 -4.86 26.71 8.78
N ASN A 61 -5.51 26.70 9.93
CA ASN A 61 -5.18 25.79 11.03
C ASN A 61 -6.16 24.62 11.07
N LEU A 62 -5.60 23.41 10.96
CA LEU A 62 -6.33 22.14 11.06
C LEU A 62 -5.67 21.27 12.12
N ILE A 63 -6.48 20.43 12.73
CA ILE A 63 -6.01 19.31 13.56
C ILE A 63 -6.63 18.01 13.06
N ALA A 64 -5.86 16.93 13.20
CA ALA A 64 -6.33 15.57 12.94
C ALA A 64 -5.73 14.61 13.99
N SER A 65 -6.32 13.44 14.10
CA SER A 65 -5.81 12.34 14.93
C SER A 65 -6.28 11.01 14.37
N ALA A 66 -5.65 9.93 14.77
CA ALA A 66 -6.02 8.56 14.44
C ALA A 66 -5.70 7.64 15.63
N VAL A 67 -6.25 6.44 15.65
CA VAL A 67 -5.69 5.37 16.48
C VAL A 67 -4.26 5.14 15.99
N ASP A 68 -3.27 5.37 16.83
CA ASP A 68 -1.87 5.40 16.47
C ASP A 68 -1.07 4.44 17.36
N TYR A 69 -0.45 3.45 16.74
CA TYR A 69 0.27 2.39 17.46
C TYR A 69 1.75 2.74 17.72
N ARG A 70 2.22 3.87 17.23
CA ARG A 70 3.57 4.36 17.49
C ARG A 70 3.79 4.66 18.98
N ALA A 71 5.06 4.66 19.37
CA ALA A 71 5.48 4.89 20.75
C ALA A 71 4.68 4.08 21.76
N ASN A 72 4.48 2.79 21.44
CA ASN A 72 3.76 1.85 22.30
C ASN A 72 2.27 2.22 22.53
N SER A 73 1.58 2.62 21.45
CA SER A 73 0.19 3.07 21.44
C SER A 73 -0.04 4.29 22.35
N SER A 74 0.66 5.36 22.08
CA SER A 74 0.50 6.67 22.71
C SER A 74 -0.54 7.52 21.97
N THR A 75 -1.00 8.60 22.60
CA THR A 75 -1.92 9.57 21.99
C THR A 75 -1.16 10.54 21.09
N TRP A 76 -1.55 10.64 19.83
CA TRP A 76 -0.96 11.53 18.85
C TRP A 76 -1.98 12.51 18.28
N VAL A 77 -1.52 13.70 17.94
CA VAL A 77 -2.27 14.70 17.18
C VAL A 77 -1.43 15.21 16.02
N TYR A 78 -2.07 15.43 14.89
CA TYR A 78 -1.46 15.97 13.68
C TYR A 78 -1.97 17.39 13.46
N VAL A 79 -1.07 18.34 13.26
CA VAL A 79 -1.40 19.76 13.21
C VAL A 79 -0.88 20.37 11.92
N SER A 80 -1.76 21.09 11.21
CA SER A 80 -1.41 21.93 10.07
C SER A 80 -1.68 23.40 10.40
N THR A 81 -0.81 24.31 9.95
CA THR A 81 -0.98 25.75 10.05
C THR A 81 -0.98 26.46 8.70
N ASP A 82 -0.99 25.72 7.62
CA ASP A 82 -0.90 26.20 6.24
C ASP A 82 -2.06 25.71 5.33
N GLY A 83 -3.18 25.37 5.96
CA GLY A 83 -4.37 24.87 5.28
C GLY A 83 -4.24 23.45 4.76
N GLY A 84 -3.55 22.57 5.47
CA GLY A 84 -3.43 21.14 5.14
C GLY A 84 -2.35 20.83 4.10
N ARG A 85 -1.40 21.75 3.83
CA ARG A 85 -0.29 21.49 2.91
C ARG A 85 0.84 20.73 3.56
N SER A 86 1.10 21.01 4.84
CA SER A 86 2.07 20.29 5.65
C SER A 86 1.51 20.00 7.04
N TRP A 87 2.02 18.94 7.66
CA TRP A 87 1.56 18.45 8.95
C TRP A 87 2.72 18.20 9.89
N ARG A 88 2.51 18.48 11.17
CA ARG A 88 3.40 18.18 12.26
C ARG A 88 2.75 17.20 13.21
N ASN A 89 3.46 16.17 13.62
CA ASN A 89 2.99 15.17 14.56
C ASN A 89 3.46 15.49 15.99
N ILE A 90 2.56 15.40 16.95
CA ILE A 90 2.83 15.68 18.37
C ILE A 90 2.35 14.49 19.20
N ASN A 91 3.27 13.85 19.92
CA ASN A 91 2.94 12.80 20.87
C ASN A 91 2.54 13.42 22.21
N LEU A 92 1.31 13.20 22.65
CA LEU A 92 0.79 13.67 23.93
C LEU A 92 1.06 12.69 25.09
N GLY A 93 1.65 11.53 24.79
CA GLY A 93 1.90 10.49 25.78
C GLY A 93 0.67 9.66 26.13
N LYS A 94 0.67 9.08 27.32
CA LYS A 94 -0.37 8.19 27.86
C LYS A 94 -0.90 8.74 29.18
N PRO A 95 -2.21 8.54 29.48
CA PRO A 95 -2.76 8.94 30.80
C PRO A 95 -2.10 8.21 31.98
N PHE A 96 -1.69 6.95 31.76
CA PHE A 96 -0.94 6.13 32.72
C PHE A 96 0.11 5.30 31.96
N PRO A 97 1.33 5.07 32.52
CA PRO A 97 2.43 4.41 31.82
C PRO A 97 2.13 2.99 31.33
N ASP A 98 1.32 2.25 32.07
CA ASP A 98 0.92 0.86 31.84
C ASP A 98 -0.32 0.72 30.93
N TRP A 99 -0.88 1.84 30.46
CA TRP A 99 -2.05 1.83 29.59
C TRP A 99 -1.65 1.95 28.13
N VAL A 100 -2.56 1.54 27.24
CA VAL A 100 -2.60 1.98 25.85
C VAL A 100 -3.56 3.15 25.73
N SER A 101 -3.31 4.07 24.77
CA SER A 101 -4.16 5.25 24.55
C SER A 101 -4.32 5.53 23.06
N SER A 102 -4.97 6.65 22.71
CA SER A 102 -5.32 6.98 21.33
C SER A 102 -6.43 6.11 20.70
N ASN A 103 -7.16 5.35 21.51
CA ASN A 103 -8.28 4.55 21.02
C ASN A 103 -9.45 5.47 20.62
N ASP A 104 -10.10 5.19 19.48
CA ASP A 104 -11.26 5.93 18.92
C ASP A 104 -11.11 7.47 19.00
N PRO A 105 -10.03 8.09 18.47
CA PRO A 105 -9.82 9.52 18.63
C PRO A 105 -10.80 10.34 17.80
N SER A 106 -11.25 11.47 18.36
CA SER A 106 -12.05 12.44 17.64
C SER A 106 -11.61 13.87 17.98
N VAL A 107 -11.56 14.73 16.97
CA VAL A 107 -11.10 16.11 17.12
C VAL A 107 -12.19 17.12 16.77
N THR A 108 -12.16 18.28 17.46
CA THR A 108 -13.03 19.41 17.13
C THR A 108 -12.35 20.74 17.52
N PHE A 109 -12.83 21.83 16.96
CA PHE A 109 -12.59 23.18 17.46
C PHE A 109 -13.88 23.76 18.04
N ASP A 110 -13.78 24.56 19.09
CA ASP A 110 -14.90 25.42 19.50
C ASP A 110 -14.96 26.68 18.64
N GLY A 111 -16.07 27.42 18.73
CA GLY A 111 -16.28 28.68 18.00
C GLY A 111 -15.32 29.82 18.37
N ARG A 112 -14.43 29.60 19.34
CA ARG A 112 -13.38 30.53 19.77
C ARG A 112 -12.00 30.12 19.29
N GLY A 113 -11.90 28.97 18.55
CA GLY A 113 -10.65 28.43 18.00
C GLY A 113 -9.81 27.62 18.97
N ARG A 114 -10.34 27.19 20.12
CA ARG A 114 -9.69 26.19 20.96
C ARG A 114 -9.88 24.82 20.37
N ALA A 115 -8.81 24.04 20.34
CA ALA A 115 -8.77 22.69 19.80
C ALA A 115 -8.99 21.65 20.92
N TYR A 116 -9.70 20.59 20.60
CA TYR A 116 -9.97 19.45 21.47
C TYR A 116 -9.72 18.15 20.76
N LEU A 117 -9.08 17.22 21.49
CA LEU A 117 -8.94 15.82 21.10
C LEU A 117 -9.57 14.96 22.19
N CYS A 118 -10.61 14.18 21.85
CA CYS A 118 -11.18 13.16 22.70
C CYS A 118 -10.59 11.80 22.30
N TYR A 119 -10.25 10.96 23.27
CA TYR A 119 -9.67 9.64 23.06
C TYR A 119 -9.89 8.74 24.27
N GLY A 120 -9.80 7.45 24.06
CA GLY A 120 -9.81 6.47 25.15
C GLY A 120 -8.44 5.97 25.51
N GLY A 121 -8.37 5.46 26.73
CA GLY A 121 -7.23 4.69 27.21
C GLY A 121 -7.70 3.55 28.09
N PHE A 122 -6.91 2.47 28.15
CA PHE A 122 -7.24 1.31 28.93
C PHE A 122 -5.99 0.48 29.27
N ASN A 123 -6.10 -0.30 30.35
CA ASN A 123 -5.12 -1.30 30.73
C ASN A 123 -5.58 -2.67 30.24
N LEU A 124 -4.75 -3.34 29.45
CA LEU A 124 -5.08 -4.66 28.87
C LEU A 124 -5.17 -5.78 29.89
N GLU A 125 -4.46 -5.67 31.02
CA GLU A 125 -4.39 -6.71 32.05
C GLU A 125 -5.50 -6.56 33.09
N THR A 126 -5.72 -5.32 33.56
CA THR A 126 -6.67 -5.05 34.65
C THR A 126 -8.08 -4.74 34.18
N GLY A 127 -8.24 -4.32 32.91
CA GLY A 127 -9.52 -3.86 32.37
C GLY A 127 -9.90 -2.44 32.80
N GLU A 128 -9.04 -1.73 33.56
CA GLU A 128 -9.21 -0.31 33.86
C GLU A 128 -9.33 0.46 32.55
N ASN A 129 -10.20 1.46 32.48
CA ASN A 129 -10.41 2.24 31.26
C ASN A 129 -10.96 3.63 31.55
N GLY A 130 -10.90 4.50 30.54
CA GLY A 130 -11.44 5.85 30.65
C GLY A 130 -11.49 6.56 29.31
N VAL A 131 -12.29 7.64 29.30
CA VAL A 131 -12.37 8.61 28.20
C VAL A 131 -11.68 9.90 28.65
N PHE A 132 -10.82 10.43 27.80
CA PHE A 132 -10.00 11.60 28.10
C PHE A 132 -10.14 12.68 27.03
N VAL A 133 -9.84 13.90 27.40
CA VAL A 133 -9.74 15.04 26.49
C VAL A 133 -8.37 15.70 26.65
N ALA A 134 -7.78 16.11 25.53
CA ALA A 134 -6.67 17.05 25.49
C ALA A 134 -7.17 18.39 24.94
N ILE A 135 -6.68 19.50 25.48
CA ILE A 135 -7.10 20.86 25.14
C ILE A 135 -5.89 21.66 24.66
N SER A 136 -6.07 22.42 23.58
CA SER A 136 -5.10 23.42 23.11
C SER A 136 -5.77 24.77 22.90
N SER A 137 -5.14 25.83 23.38
CA SER A 137 -5.60 27.20 23.19
C SER A 137 -4.79 27.97 22.13
N ASP A 138 -3.81 27.36 21.51
CA ASP A 138 -2.86 27.98 20.57
C ASP A 138 -2.89 27.32 19.16
N GLY A 139 -4.01 26.73 18.81
CA GLY A 139 -4.21 26.06 17.51
C GLY A 139 -3.53 24.71 17.39
N GLY A 140 -3.31 24.01 18.49
CA GLY A 140 -2.74 22.66 18.49
C GLY A 140 -1.21 22.63 18.66
N ARG A 141 -0.53 23.75 18.92
CA ARG A 141 0.93 23.78 19.11
C ARG A 141 1.34 23.21 20.45
N THR A 142 0.58 23.55 21.51
CA THR A 142 0.74 23.00 22.87
C THR A 142 -0.58 22.44 23.39
N TRP A 143 -0.51 21.43 24.23
CA TRP A 143 -1.67 20.70 24.72
C TRP A 143 -1.62 20.50 26.24
N GLN A 144 -2.79 20.59 26.87
CA GLN A 144 -3.06 20.05 28.19
C GLN A 144 -3.73 18.67 28.00
N PRO A 145 -2.98 17.56 28.11
CA PRO A 145 -3.51 16.23 27.83
C PRO A 145 -4.16 15.57 29.06
N HIS A 146 -4.84 14.45 28.82
CA HIS A 146 -5.31 13.49 29.82
C HIS A 146 -6.30 14.03 30.87
N ILE A 147 -7.15 15.01 30.46
CA ILE A 147 -8.26 15.46 31.32
C ILE A 147 -9.36 14.38 31.29
N PRO A 148 -9.72 13.77 32.42
CA PRO A 148 -10.67 12.67 32.38
C PRO A 148 -12.12 13.19 32.19
N VAL A 149 -12.85 12.60 31.26
CA VAL A 149 -14.30 12.72 31.10
C VAL A 149 -14.99 11.71 32.04
N ILE A 150 -14.48 10.49 32.00
CA ILE A 150 -14.82 9.41 32.94
C ILE A 150 -13.59 8.51 33.12
N LEU A 151 -13.44 7.95 34.31
CA LEU A 151 -12.29 7.12 34.66
C LEU A 151 -12.72 5.96 35.55
N HIS A 152 -12.42 4.75 35.13
CA HIS A 152 -12.60 3.52 35.89
C HIS A 152 -11.23 2.97 36.29
N ARG A 153 -10.90 3.02 37.58
CA ARG A 153 -9.64 2.54 38.14
C ARG A 153 -9.85 1.68 39.38
N GLY A 154 -8.88 0.80 39.65
CA GLY A 154 -8.87 -0.11 40.79
C GLY A 154 -9.46 -1.48 40.43
N THR A 155 -10.06 -2.15 41.41
CA THR A 155 -10.62 -3.50 41.18
C THR A 155 -11.81 -3.44 40.25
N MET A 156 -11.63 -3.93 39.02
CA MET A 156 -12.69 -4.04 38.05
C MET A 156 -13.56 -5.25 38.36
N THR A 157 -14.87 -5.04 38.40
CA THR A 157 -15.87 -6.07 38.65
C THR A 157 -16.75 -6.27 37.41
N ALA A 158 -17.61 -7.27 37.41
CA ALA A 158 -18.58 -7.47 36.32
C ALA A 158 -19.53 -6.28 36.12
N ASP A 159 -19.74 -5.47 37.17
CA ASP A 159 -20.56 -4.25 37.11
C ASP A 159 -19.80 -3.03 36.58
N SER A 160 -18.46 -3.13 36.45
CA SER A 160 -17.66 -2.05 35.92
C SER A 160 -17.94 -1.89 34.42
N ALA A 161 -18.10 -0.64 33.98
CA ALA A 161 -18.33 -0.33 32.59
C ALA A 161 -17.02 -0.32 31.81
N PHE A 162 -17.09 -0.71 30.53
CA PHE A 162 -16.10 -0.38 29.54
C PHE A 162 -16.69 0.68 28.59
N GLU A 163 -15.96 1.80 28.41
CA GLU A 163 -16.41 2.92 27.59
C GLU A 163 -15.75 2.83 26.21
N ASP A 164 -16.54 2.95 25.14
CA ASP A 164 -16.15 2.63 23.77
C ASP A 164 -16.82 3.59 22.76
N LYS A 165 -16.20 3.85 21.60
CA LYS A 165 -16.77 4.62 20.48
C LYS A 165 -17.28 6.01 20.89
N TYR A 166 -16.41 6.87 21.40
CA TYR A 166 -16.71 8.24 21.81
C TYR A 166 -16.37 9.24 20.71
N TYR A 167 -17.22 10.29 20.57
CA TYR A 167 -16.99 11.33 19.56
C TYR A 167 -17.32 12.73 20.10
N ILE A 168 -16.35 13.67 20.05
CA ILE A 168 -16.52 15.01 20.61
C ILE A 168 -17.17 15.96 19.59
N THR A 169 -18.14 16.75 20.07
CA THR A 169 -18.80 17.82 19.31
C THR A 169 -18.82 19.11 20.15
N ALA A 170 -18.57 20.26 19.52
CA ALA A 170 -18.71 21.57 20.12
C ALA A 170 -19.97 22.29 19.59
N ASP A 171 -20.69 22.96 20.45
CA ASP A 171 -21.74 23.89 20.05
C ASP A 171 -21.12 25.21 19.56
N ASN A 172 -21.00 25.31 18.24
CA ASN A 172 -20.34 26.42 17.55
C ASN A 172 -21.33 27.48 17.02
N CYS A 173 -22.63 27.32 17.29
CA CYS A 173 -23.61 28.30 16.84
C CYS A 173 -23.70 29.50 17.80
N PRO A 174 -23.29 30.69 17.36
CA PRO A 174 -23.33 31.89 18.27
C PRO A 174 -24.74 32.26 18.77
N ARG A 175 -25.79 31.74 18.12
CA ARG A 175 -27.20 31.97 18.54
C ARG A 175 -27.68 30.97 19.58
N SER A 176 -26.94 29.86 19.76
CA SER A 176 -27.30 28.84 20.74
C SER A 176 -27.13 29.39 22.17
N PRO A 177 -28.06 29.12 23.09
CA PRO A 177 -27.90 29.43 24.51
C PRO A 177 -26.77 28.64 25.17
N TYR A 178 -26.26 27.65 24.50
CA TYR A 178 -25.19 26.78 24.96
C TYR A 178 -23.89 26.95 24.17
N PHE A 179 -23.70 28.05 23.45
CA PHE A 179 -22.49 28.33 22.66
C PHE A 179 -21.20 28.07 23.43
N GLY A 180 -20.33 27.23 22.86
CA GLY A 180 -19.05 26.82 23.44
C GLY A 180 -19.14 25.65 24.41
N ARG A 181 -20.33 25.02 24.59
CA ARG A 181 -20.48 23.78 25.32
C ARG A 181 -19.94 22.62 24.47
N LEU A 182 -19.32 21.65 25.14
CA LEU A 182 -18.82 20.43 24.50
C LEU A 182 -19.70 19.25 24.89
N TYR A 183 -19.83 18.29 23.96
CA TYR A 183 -20.62 17.08 24.13
C TYR A 183 -19.82 15.89 23.65
N ILE A 184 -19.83 14.83 24.46
CA ILE A 184 -19.22 13.53 24.08
C ILE A 184 -20.26 12.46 24.33
N PRO A 185 -20.95 11.93 23.32
CA PRO A 185 -21.67 10.68 23.39
C PRO A 185 -20.74 9.49 23.23
N TRP A 186 -21.05 8.35 23.87
CA TRP A 186 -20.30 7.10 23.70
C TRP A 186 -21.13 5.88 23.99
N LYS A 187 -20.62 4.71 23.58
CA LYS A 187 -21.15 3.39 23.91
C LYS A 187 -20.60 2.95 25.27
N ARG A 188 -21.49 2.65 26.18
CA ARG A 188 -21.15 2.01 27.46
C ARG A 188 -21.46 0.51 27.38
N VAL A 189 -20.47 -0.32 27.68
CA VAL A 189 -20.57 -1.78 27.70
C VAL A 189 -20.54 -2.26 29.16
N ILE A 190 -21.49 -3.08 29.55
CA ILE A 190 -21.58 -3.67 30.90
C ILE A 190 -21.50 -5.17 30.78
N ALA A 191 -20.41 -5.76 31.31
CA ALA A 191 -20.12 -7.18 31.14
C ALA A 191 -21.10 -8.09 31.91
N ARG A 192 -21.60 -7.65 33.08
CA ARG A 192 -22.46 -8.46 33.97
C ARG A 192 -23.68 -9.05 33.26
N ASP A 193 -24.33 -8.27 32.44
CA ASP A 193 -25.55 -8.64 31.74
C ASP A 193 -25.39 -8.59 30.20
N SER A 194 -24.15 -8.50 29.72
CA SER A 194 -23.86 -8.41 28.29
C SER A 194 -24.70 -7.34 27.59
N SER A 195 -24.72 -6.12 28.14
CA SER A 195 -25.57 -5.03 27.64
C SER A 195 -24.76 -3.82 27.18
N THR A 196 -25.38 -3.05 26.30
CA THR A 196 -24.85 -1.76 25.83
C THR A 196 -25.89 -0.66 26.04
N GLN A 197 -25.39 0.56 26.26
CA GLN A 197 -26.19 1.77 26.39
C GLN A 197 -25.45 2.95 25.78
N ILE A 198 -26.15 3.83 25.07
CA ILE A 198 -25.61 5.11 24.66
C ILE A 198 -25.79 6.10 25.80
N VAL A 199 -24.71 6.75 26.19
CA VAL A 199 -24.65 7.80 27.20
C VAL A 199 -23.93 9.02 26.64
N LEU A 200 -24.08 10.18 27.28
CA LEU A 200 -23.44 11.44 26.91
C LEU A 200 -22.99 12.21 28.15
N SER A 201 -21.79 12.79 28.08
CA SER A 201 -21.37 13.85 29.02
C SER A 201 -21.20 15.18 28.30
N TYR A 202 -21.37 16.28 29.04
CA TYR A 202 -21.15 17.63 28.54
C TYR A 202 -20.22 18.42 29.45
N SER A 203 -19.51 19.39 28.86
CA SER A 203 -18.69 20.37 29.60
C SER A 203 -19.19 21.76 29.34
N THR A 204 -19.19 22.62 30.38
CA THR A 204 -19.58 24.04 30.31
C THR A 204 -18.46 25.02 30.56
N ASP A 205 -17.27 24.52 30.87
CA ASP A 205 -16.06 25.25 31.22
C ASP A 205 -14.91 25.07 30.24
N GLY A 206 -15.25 24.60 29.02
CA GLY A 206 -14.27 24.39 27.94
C GLY A 206 -13.46 23.12 28.10
N GLY A 207 -14.07 22.06 28.62
CA GLY A 207 -13.49 20.73 28.68
C GLY A 207 -12.68 20.42 29.95
N LEU A 208 -12.62 21.36 30.91
CA LEU A 208 -11.88 21.15 32.16
C LEU A 208 -12.60 20.25 33.14
N THR A 209 -13.94 20.32 33.18
CA THR A 209 -14.78 19.38 33.95
C THR A 209 -15.96 18.89 33.12
N TRP A 210 -16.47 17.72 33.47
CA TRP A 210 -17.51 17.03 32.74
C TRP A 210 -18.66 16.58 33.64
N SER A 211 -19.87 16.59 33.10
CA SER A 211 -21.05 16.06 33.81
C SER A 211 -20.92 14.57 34.05
N ALA A 212 -21.64 14.03 35.03
CA ALA A 212 -21.91 12.59 35.05
C ALA A 212 -22.57 12.15 33.73
N PRO A 213 -22.32 10.90 33.26
CA PRO A 213 -22.94 10.39 32.05
C PRO A 213 -24.47 10.38 32.12
N VAL A 214 -25.11 11.00 31.14
CA VAL A 214 -26.56 11.06 30.98
C VAL A 214 -27.01 9.97 30.03
N PRO A 215 -27.98 9.11 30.40
CA PRO A 215 -28.50 8.09 29.44
C PRO A 215 -29.18 8.75 28.25
N VAL A 216 -28.80 8.30 27.04
CA VAL A 216 -29.40 8.71 25.76
C VAL A 216 -30.31 7.62 25.20
N SER A 217 -29.97 6.37 25.44
CA SER A 217 -30.73 5.20 24.99
C SER A 217 -31.10 4.29 26.15
N GLU A 218 -32.02 3.37 25.91
CA GLU A 218 -32.27 2.26 26.81
C GLU A 218 -31.07 1.30 26.82
N ARG A 219 -30.92 0.58 27.93
CA ARG A 219 -29.92 -0.48 28.07
C ARG A 219 -30.42 -1.73 27.35
N LEU A 220 -29.65 -2.25 26.42
CA LEU A 220 -30.02 -3.40 25.59
C LEU A 220 -28.96 -4.50 25.65
N PRO A 221 -29.38 -5.78 25.70
CA PRO A 221 -28.45 -6.91 25.64
C PRO A 221 -27.79 -6.99 24.26
N TYR A 222 -26.60 -7.61 24.19
CA TYR A 222 -25.90 -7.94 22.99
C TYR A 222 -25.24 -9.33 23.06
N SER A 223 -24.88 -9.89 21.91
CA SER A 223 -24.13 -11.13 21.80
C SER A 223 -22.99 -11.00 20.78
N SER A 224 -21.82 -11.52 21.11
CA SER A 224 -20.73 -11.65 20.14
C SER A 224 -20.94 -12.77 19.13
N GLU A 225 -21.91 -13.65 19.37
CA GLU A 225 -22.26 -14.76 18.47
C GLU A 225 -23.24 -14.34 17.35
N ASP A 226 -23.79 -13.15 17.42
CA ASP A 226 -24.57 -12.52 16.35
C ASP A 226 -23.84 -11.27 15.80
N THR A 227 -24.33 -10.73 14.72
CA THR A 227 -23.71 -9.58 14.06
C THR A 227 -24.10 -8.23 14.67
N THR A 228 -24.88 -8.21 15.75
CA THR A 228 -25.52 -6.96 16.21
C THR A 228 -24.66 -6.16 17.18
N TYR A 229 -23.89 -6.80 18.04
CA TYR A 229 -23.03 -6.17 19.05
C TYR A 229 -23.68 -5.03 19.84
N GLY A 230 -25.03 -5.02 19.92
CA GLY A 230 -25.81 -4.05 20.66
C GLY A 230 -25.90 -2.68 19.97
N GLN A 231 -25.87 -1.62 20.77
CA GLN A 231 -25.86 -0.23 20.32
C GLN A 231 -24.43 0.27 20.22
N SER A 232 -24.09 1.05 19.17
CA SER A 232 -22.71 1.49 18.95
C SER A 232 -22.63 2.79 18.14
N PHE A 233 -21.46 3.41 18.16
CA PHE A 233 -21.06 4.55 17.34
C PHE A 233 -22.03 5.73 17.41
N PRO A 234 -22.23 6.35 18.58
CA PRO A 234 -23.07 7.54 18.68
C PRO A 234 -22.34 8.80 18.21
N LEU A 235 -23.09 9.66 17.53
CA LEU A 235 -22.65 10.99 17.13
C LEU A 235 -23.65 12.03 17.59
N ALA A 236 -23.15 13.19 18.07
CA ALA A 236 -23.97 14.33 18.43
C ALA A 236 -23.85 15.46 17.40
N ALA A 237 -24.96 16.16 17.17
CA ALA A 237 -25.01 17.43 16.45
C ALA A 237 -25.79 18.46 17.28
N THR A 238 -25.45 19.75 17.15
CA THR A 238 -26.10 20.84 17.88
C THR A 238 -26.90 21.72 16.92
N GLY A 239 -28.11 22.05 17.30
CA GLY A 239 -28.99 22.94 16.55
C GLY A 239 -28.72 24.42 16.87
N PRO A 240 -29.25 25.34 16.03
CA PRO A 240 -29.08 26.77 16.23
C PRO A 240 -29.83 27.33 17.47
N ASP A 241 -30.73 26.55 18.02
CA ASP A 241 -31.49 26.82 19.25
C ASP A 241 -30.88 26.14 20.51
N GLY A 242 -29.74 25.43 20.32
CA GLY A 242 -29.06 24.69 21.39
C GLY A 242 -29.61 23.27 21.61
N THR A 243 -30.55 22.81 20.80
CA THR A 243 -30.98 21.40 20.81
C THR A 243 -29.83 20.49 20.48
N VAL A 244 -29.63 19.44 21.27
CA VAL A 244 -28.62 18.40 21.04
C VAL A 244 -29.30 17.18 20.45
N TYR A 245 -28.85 16.73 19.30
CA TYR A 245 -29.33 15.56 18.60
C TYR A 245 -28.28 14.48 18.67
N VAL A 246 -28.67 13.22 18.98
CA VAL A 246 -27.76 12.07 19.01
C VAL A 246 -28.33 10.96 18.12
N VAL A 247 -27.50 10.43 17.24
CA VAL A 247 -27.80 9.22 16.46
C VAL A 247 -26.80 8.11 16.82
N TRP A 248 -27.21 6.85 16.61
CA TRP A 248 -26.35 5.70 16.82
C TRP A 248 -26.79 4.49 15.99
N ASN A 249 -25.91 3.56 15.78
CA ASN A 249 -26.26 2.24 15.25
C ASN A 249 -27.00 1.42 16.31
N HIS A 250 -28.28 1.11 16.06
CA HIS A 250 -29.07 0.20 16.86
C HIS A 250 -29.07 -1.19 16.22
N GLY A 251 -27.95 -1.94 16.45
CA GLY A 251 -27.68 -3.24 15.82
C GLY A 251 -28.82 -4.26 15.96
N PRO A 252 -29.42 -4.49 17.17
CA PRO A 252 -30.49 -5.48 17.35
C PRO A 252 -31.71 -5.28 16.45
N GLN A 253 -32.03 -4.03 16.08
CA GLN A 253 -33.16 -3.70 15.20
C GLN A 253 -32.73 -3.40 13.76
N LYS A 254 -31.42 -3.45 13.45
CA LYS A 254 -30.87 -3.04 12.15
C LYS A 254 -31.43 -1.70 11.71
N ALA A 255 -31.27 -0.72 12.58
CA ALA A 255 -31.86 0.61 12.44
C ALA A 255 -30.93 1.68 13.03
N ILE A 256 -31.20 2.93 12.68
CA ILE A 256 -30.56 4.09 13.28
C ILE A 256 -31.43 4.58 14.43
N GLY A 257 -30.83 4.59 15.65
CA GLY A 257 -31.43 5.19 16.82
C GLY A 257 -31.24 6.71 16.82
N PHE A 258 -32.18 7.43 17.43
CA PHE A 258 -32.21 8.88 17.53
C PHE A 258 -32.81 9.33 18.85
N ALA A 259 -32.19 10.32 19.48
CA ALA A 259 -32.74 11.06 20.63
C ALA A 259 -32.36 12.53 20.54
N ARG A 260 -33.15 13.39 21.18
CA ARG A 260 -32.84 14.82 21.27
C ARG A 260 -32.99 15.34 22.70
N SER A 261 -32.22 16.39 23.00
CA SER A 261 -32.26 17.12 24.25
C SER A 261 -32.47 18.61 23.96
N THR A 262 -33.46 19.22 24.59
CA THR A 262 -33.73 20.65 24.47
C THR A 262 -33.18 21.47 25.66
N ASP A 263 -32.53 20.82 26.61
CA ASP A 263 -31.98 21.42 27.84
C ASP A 263 -30.43 21.42 27.88
N GLY A 264 -29.82 21.27 26.69
CA GLY A 264 -28.37 21.30 26.54
C GLY A 264 -27.67 20.02 27.04
N GLY A 265 -28.27 18.86 26.84
CA GLY A 265 -27.73 17.55 27.17
C GLY A 265 -27.94 17.08 28.61
N ARG A 266 -28.74 17.81 29.42
CA ARG A 266 -29.06 17.41 30.81
C ARG A 266 -30.03 16.25 30.88
N SER A 267 -30.95 16.17 29.90
CA SER A 267 -31.88 15.06 29.75
C SER A 267 -32.20 14.84 28.27
N PHE A 268 -32.64 13.64 27.91
CA PHE A 268 -33.04 13.27 26.55
C PHE A 268 -34.50 12.82 26.53
N GLU A 269 -35.19 13.14 25.42
CA GLU A 269 -36.50 12.58 25.10
C GLU A 269 -36.37 11.07 24.89
N ALA A 270 -37.51 10.33 24.98
CA ALA A 270 -37.53 8.91 24.71
C ALA A 270 -36.89 8.59 23.31
N PRO A 271 -35.93 7.66 23.26
CA PRO A 271 -35.28 7.28 22.02
C PRO A 271 -36.25 6.66 21.02
N ARG A 272 -35.96 6.84 19.74
CA ARG A 272 -36.76 6.27 18.64
C ARG A 272 -35.87 5.79 17.50
N LEU A 273 -36.41 4.87 16.70
CA LEU A 273 -35.75 4.39 15.49
C LEU A 273 -36.22 5.24 14.30
N ILE A 274 -35.30 5.80 13.53
CA ILE A 274 -35.62 6.75 12.45
C ILE A 274 -35.45 6.17 11.06
N GLN A 275 -34.49 5.28 10.85
CA GLN A 275 -34.24 4.61 9.58
C GLN A 275 -33.89 3.15 9.81
N ARG A 276 -34.46 2.23 9.01
CA ARG A 276 -34.07 0.83 8.97
C ARG A 276 -33.09 0.64 7.80
N TYR A 277 -32.18 -0.29 7.95
CA TYR A 277 -31.19 -0.61 6.92
C TYR A 277 -30.99 -2.12 6.77
N ARG A 278 -30.44 -2.55 5.65
CA ARG A 278 -29.86 -3.87 5.50
C ARG A 278 -28.41 -3.80 5.95
N PRO A 279 -27.93 -4.79 6.75
CA PRO A 279 -26.55 -4.78 7.20
C PRO A 279 -25.56 -4.71 6.05
N LEU A 280 -24.45 -4.02 6.29
CA LEU A 280 -23.39 -3.78 5.33
C LEU A 280 -22.58 -5.08 5.11
N GLY A 281 -22.37 -5.47 3.84
CA GLY A 281 -21.58 -6.64 3.50
C GLY A 281 -22.23 -7.99 3.84
N THR A 282 -21.41 -8.97 4.21
CA THR A 282 -21.83 -10.34 4.55
C THR A 282 -21.37 -10.75 5.94
N ALA A 283 -22.20 -11.51 6.64
CA ALA A 283 -21.83 -12.04 7.96
C ALA A 283 -20.73 -13.11 7.83
N LYS A 284 -19.70 -12.99 8.67
CA LYS A 284 -18.57 -13.93 8.74
C LYS A 284 -18.13 -14.13 10.19
N ARG A 285 -17.68 -15.34 10.53
CA ARG A 285 -17.02 -15.60 11.81
C ARG A 285 -15.58 -15.12 11.73
N ILE A 286 -15.19 -14.32 12.72
CA ILE A 286 -13.82 -13.84 12.96
C ILE A 286 -13.45 -14.20 14.42
N PRO A 287 -12.19 -14.06 14.87
CA PRO A 287 -11.79 -14.46 16.23
C PRO A 287 -12.62 -13.83 17.34
N GLU A 288 -13.10 -12.59 17.18
CA GLU A 288 -13.90 -11.87 18.17
C GLU A 288 -15.38 -12.27 18.18
N GLY A 289 -15.84 -13.06 17.20
CA GLY A 289 -17.24 -13.48 17.09
C GLY A 289 -17.77 -13.48 15.67
N VAL A 290 -19.03 -13.10 15.44
CA VAL A 290 -19.63 -12.98 14.12
C VAL A 290 -19.80 -11.50 13.77
N ARG A 291 -19.23 -11.09 12.65
CA ARG A 291 -19.27 -9.69 12.17
C ARG A 291 -19.72 -9.60 10.71
N HIS A 292 -20.25 -8.45 10.33
CA HIS A 292 -20.38 -8.10 8.92
C HIS A 292 -19.02 -7.74 8.35
N THR A 293 -18.73 -8.23 7.16
CA THR A 293 -17.44 -8.04 6.49
C THR A 293 -17.62 -7.71 5.02
N LEU A 294 -16.64 -6.99 4.47
CA LEU A 294 -16.48 -6.67 3.06
C LEU A 294 -15.22 -7.35 2.49
N LYS A 295 -15.12 -7.41 1.18
CA LYS A 295 -13.91 -7.85 0.46
C LYS A 295 -13.29 -9.16 1.00
N GLY A 296 -14.17 -10.10 1.37
CA GLY A 296 -13.77 -11.43 1.84
C GLY A 296 -13.31 -11.51 3.29
N GLY A 297 -13.33 -10.42 4.06
CA GLY A 297 -12.98 -10.53 5.47
C GLY A 297 -12.79 -9.23 6.24
N VAL A 298 -12.75 -8.07 5.61
CA VAL A 298 -12.58 -6.79 6.30
C VAL A 298 -13.86 -6.46 7.09
N ARG A 299 -13.76 -6.32 8.40
CA ARG A 299 -14.87 -5.94 9.27
C ARG A 299 -15.45 -4.59 8.86
N ALA A 300 -16.77 -4.49 8.74
CA ALA A 300 -17.46 -3.26 8.44
C ALA A 300 -18.85 -3.23 9.07
N GLU A 301 -19.21 -2.08 9.62
CA GLU A 301 -20.46 -1.85 10.32
C GLU A 301 -21.20 -0.65 9.71
N THR A 302 -22.51 -0.61 9.87
CA THR A 302 -23.34 0.54 9.48
C THR A 302 -23.25 1.60 10.58
N TYR A 303 -22.45 2.64 10.40
CA TYR A 303 -22.36 3.77 11.33
C TYR A 303 -23.02 5.02 10.72
N PRO A 304 -23.98 5.65 11.46
CA PRO A 304 -24.64 6.87 11.01
C PRO A 304 -23.79 8.11 11.32
N VAL A 305 -23.80 9.08 10.40
CA VAL A 305 -23.21 10.42 10.64
C VAL A 305 -24.31 11.49 10.54
N LEU A 306 -24.40 12.35 11.53
CA LEU A 306 -25.39 13.40 11.65
C LEU A 306 -24.73 14.79 11.68
N VAL A 307 -25.26 15.72 10.88
CA VAL A 307 -24.94 17.14 11.00
C VAL A 307 -26.23 17.98 11.02
N CYS A 308 -26.15 19.18 11.62
CA CYS A 308 -27.24 20.15 11.67
C CYS A 308 -26.85 21.44 10.96
N ASP A 309 -27.74 21.99 10.14
CA ASP A 309 -27.52 23.30 9.50
C ASP A 309 -27.70 24.41 10.53
N THR A 310 -26.57 24.98 10.96
CA THR A 310 -26.54 26.12 11.91
C THR A 310 -26.41 27.46 11.18
N THR A 311 -26.48 27.52 9.86
CA THR A 311 -26.48 28.78 9.09
C THR A 311 -27.75 29.60 9.33
N SER A 312 -27.77 30.85 8.87
CA SER A 312 -28.96 31.72 8.95
C SER A 312 -29.83 31.65 7.70
N GLY A 313 -29.58 30.68 6.80
CA GLY A 313 -30.29 30.47 5.55
C GLY A 313 -31.61 29.72 5.71
N PRO A 314 -32.31 29.45 4.60
CA PRO A 314 -33.65 28.80 4.59
C PRO A 314 -33.64 27.36 5.11
N ARG A 315 -32.48 26.74 5.25
CA ARG A 315 -32.29 25.39 5.78
C ARG A 315 -31.89 25.36 7.25
N GLN A 316 -31.93 26.49 7.94
CA GLN A 316 -31.58 26.57 9.34
C GLN A 316 -32.32 25.53 10.17
N GLY A 317 -31.58 24.74 10.97
CA GLY A 317 -32.12 23.69 11.84
C GLY A 317 -32.46 22.37 11.11
N TRP A 318 -32.20 22.27 9.81
CA TRP A 318 -32.35 21.01 9.12
C TRP A 318 -31.28 20.02 9.60
N LEU A 319 -31.69 18.78 9.74
CA LEU A 319 -30.80 17.67 10.09
C LEU A 319 -30.50 16.84 8.85
N TYR A 320 -29.26 16.46 8.70
CA TYR A 320 -28.79 15.63 7.61
C TYR A 320 -28.10 14.38 8.17
N LEU A 321 -28.48 13.24 7.63
CA LEU A 321 -28.05 11.92 8.07
C LEU A 321 -27.50 11.14 6.88
N CYS A 322 -26.31 10.53 7.03
CA CYS A 322 -25.79 9.55 6.08
C CYS A 322 -25.32 8.28 6.77
N TRP A 323 -25.32 7.19 6.04
CA TRP A 323 -24.83 5.87 6.48
C TRP A 323 -24.51 4.98 5.27
N ALA A 324 -23.75 3.91 5.47
CA ALA A 324 -23.56 2.87 4.46
C ALA A 324 -24.38 1.63 4.82
N ALA A 325 -24.94 0.97 3.84
CA ALA A 325 -25.77 -0.22 4.00
C ALA A 325 -25.75 -1.11 2.74
N ASP A 326 -26.30 -2.31 2.86
CA ASP A 326 -26.48 -3.37 1.86
C ASP A 326 -25.26 -4.31 1.70
N SER A 327 -25.50 -5.47 1.09
CA SER A 327 -24.49 -6.49 0.85
C SER A 327 -23.43 -6.07 -0.17
N VAL A 328 -23.80 -5.25 -1.17
CA VAL A 328 -22.92 -4.40 -1.96
C VAL A 328 -23.21 -3.01 -1.45
N PRO A 329 -22.30 -2.44 -0.64
CA PRO A 329 -22.60 -1.22 0.09
C PRO A 329 -22.81 -0.01 -0.80
N ASN A 330 -23.84 0.75 -0.46
CA ASN A 330 -24.07 2.09 -0.97
C ASN A 330 -24.11 3.09 0.18
N VAL A 331 -23.76 4.34 -0.09
CA VAL A 331 -23.89 5.45 0.86
C VAL A 331 -25.25 6.11 0.70
N TYR A 332 -26.06 6.03 1.74
CA TYR A 332 -27.40 6.60 1.82
C TYR A 332 -27.41 7.95 2.54
N PHE A 333 -28.36 8.76 2.17
CA PHE A 333 -28.63 10.07 2.76
C PHE A 333 -30.11 10.24 3.02
N SER A 334 -30.45 10.85 4.16
CA SER A 334 -31.81 11.30 4.49
C SER A 334 -31.74 12.63 5.25
N ARG A 335 -32.80 13.44 5.18
CA ARG A 335 -32.87 14.71 5.90
C ARG A 335 -34.17 14.86 6.65
N SER A 336 -34.12 15.67 7.72
CA SER A 336 -35.28 16.12 8.47
C SER A 336 -35.33 17.65 8.45
N THR A 337 -36.49 18.22 8.24
CA THR A 337 -36.74 19.67 8.22
C THR A 337 -37.54 20.15 9.44
N ASP A 338 -37.83 19.25 10.38
CA ASP A 338 -38.70 19.43 11.53
C ASP A 338 -38.07 18.98 12.85
N GLY A 339 -36.74 19.10 12.96
CA GLY A 339 -36.01 18.75 14.18
C GLY A 339 -35.99 17.25 14.48
N GLY A 340 -35.99 16.42 13.43
CA GLY A 340 -35.90 14.97 13.49
C GLY A 340 -37.24 14.29 13.75
N LEU A 341 -38.39 14.96 13.67
CA LEU A 341 -39.71 14.36 13.84
C LEU A 341 -40.05 13.44 12.67
N THR A 342 -39.76 13.89 11.46
CA THR A 342 -39.90 13.11 10.23
C THR A 342 -38.61 13.14 9.40
N TRP A 343 -38.41 12.12 8.57
CA TRP A 343 -37.23 11.96 7.72
C TRP A 343 -37.62 11.67 6.29
N SER A 344 -36.88 12.22 5.34
CA SER A 344 -37.09 11.94 3.92
C SER A 344 -36.77 10.48 3.60
N THR A 345 -37.34 9.99 2.50
CA THR A 345 -36.93 8.70 1.91
C THR A 345 -35.44 8.73 1.62
N PRO A 346 -34.67 7.69 2.01
CA PRO A 346 -33.26 7.61 1.72
C PRO A 346 -32.95 7.63 0.22
N ILE A 347 -31.89 8.34 -0.15
CA ILE A 347 -31.35 8.37 -1.52
C ILE A 347 -29.87 8.00 -1.50
N ILE A 348 -29.36 7.43 -2.59
CA ILE A 348 -27.94 7.17 -2.78
C ILE A 348 -27.27 8.48 -3.24
N VAL A 349 -26.07 8.78 -2.67
CA VAL A 349 -25.37 10.06 -2.92
C VAL A 349 -24.31 10.00 -4.02
N HIS A 350 -24.10 8.85 -4.62
CA HIS A 350 -23.07 8.64 -5.64
C HIS A 350 -23.64 8.01 -6.91
N SER A 351 -22.91 8.13 -8.00
CA SER A 351 -23.35 7.71 -9.34
C SER A 351 -23.12 6.22 -9.63
N ASP A 352 -22.14 5.60 -8.98
CA ASP A 352 -21.84 4.17 -9.14
C ASP A 352 -22.52 3.34 -8.04
N THR A 353 -23.12 2.21 -8.43
CA THR A 353 -23.80 1.26 -7.53
C THR A 353 -23.33 -0.19 -7.75
N ALA A 354 -22.31 -0.38 -8.57
CA ALA A 354 -21.79 -1.70 -8.90
C ALA A 354 -20.65 -2.14 -7.97
N GLY A 355 -19.81 -1.19 -7.52
CA GLY A 355 -18.75 -1.44 -6.55
C GLY A 355 -19.19 -1.14 -5.12
N ASP A 356 -18.30 -1.35 -4.16
CA ASP A 356 -18.53 -1.06 -2.74
C ASP A 356 -18.25 0.43 -2.45
N GLN A 357 -19.22 1.13 -1.79
CA GLN A 357 -19.03 2.45 -1.20
C GLN A 357 -19.38 2.39 0.29
N PHE A 358 -18.38 2.67 1.16
CA PHE A 358 -18.52 2.44 2.59
C PHE A 358 -17.70 3.41 3.43
N TRP A 359 -17.89 3.39 4.76
CA TRP A 359 -17.31 4.28 5.75
C TRP A 359 -17.52 5.76 5.41
N PRO A 360 -18.78 6.18 5.20
CA PRO A 360 -19.09 7.57 4.91
C PRO A 360 -18.78 8.48 6.11
N TRP A 361 -18.35 9.70 5.82
CA TRP A 361 -18.31 10.78 6.79
C TRP A 361 -18.83 12.08 6.16
N MET A 362 -19.84 12.67 6.79
CA MET A 362 -20.46 13.90 6.32
C MET A 362 -19.99 15.12 7.09
N ALA A 363 -19.73 16.19 6.38
CA ALA A 363 -19.47 17.51 6.93
C ALA A 363 -20.36 18.57 6.25
N LEU A 364 -20.71 19.61 6.99
CA LEU A 364 -21.46 20.78 6.54
C LEU A 364 -20.57 22.01 6.59
N ASP A 365 -20.57 22.79 5.53
CA ASP A 365 -19.92 24.11 5.53
C ASP A 365 -20.74 25.10 6.37
N PRO A 366 -20.25 25.54 7.54
CA PRO A 366 -21.00 26.46 8.40
C PRO A 366 -21.19 27.86 7.81
N THR A 367 -20.52 28.17 6.67
CA THR A 367 -20.65 29.46 5.98
C THR A 367 -21.73 29.46 4.92
N THR A 368 -22.03 28.31 4.29
CA THR A 368 -22.97 28.20 3.17
C THR A 368 -24.12 27.21 3.40
N GLY A 369 -23.96 26.28 4.31
CA GLY A 369 -24.90 25.17 4.50
C GLY A 369 -24.77 24.09 3.43
N ASP A 370 -23.69 24.06 2.66
CA ASP A 370 -23.38 23.02 1.68
C ASP A 370 -22.92 21.75 2.38
N LEU A 371 -23.14 20.62 1.76
CA LEU A 371 -22.85 19.30 2.29
C LEU A 371 -21.75 18.62 1.48
N ALA A 372 -20.85 17.93 2.17
CA ALA A 372 -19.88 17.02 1.59
C ALA A 372 -19.91 15.68 2.34
N ILE A 373 -19.93 14.57 1.60
CA ILE A 373 -19.82 13.21 2.13
C ILE A 373 -18.62 12.55 1.49
N MET A 374 -17.58 12.25 2.28
CA MET A 374 -16.49 11.38 1.86
C MET A 374 -16.84 9.93 2.09
N TYR A 375 -16.28 9.02 1.33
CA TYR A 375 -16.42 7.57 1.50
C TYR A 375 -15.30 6.83 0.76
N LEU A 376 -15.01 5.59 1.19
CA LEU A 376 -14.17 4.67 0.44
C LEU A 376 -14.97 4.08 -0.72
N ASP A 377 -14.35 3.92 -1.87
CA ASP A 377 -15.00 3.70 -3.16
C ASP A 377 -14.21 2.72 -4.02
N SER A 378 -14.84 1.69 -4.52
CA SER A 378 -14.22 0.65 -5.37
C SER A 378 -14.57 0.76 -6.85
N ARG A 379 -15.26 1.81 -7.30
CA ARG A 379 -15.74 1.96 -8.69
C ARG A 379 -14.68 1.82 -9.77
N ASP A 380 -13.40 2.14 -9.44
CA ASP A 380 -12.30 2.09 -10.39
C ASP A 380 -11.74 0.67 -10.60
N ASP A 381 -12.10 -0.27 -9.74
CA ASP A 381 -11.66 -1.66 -9.83
C ASP A 381 -12.82 -2.61 -10.16
N PRO A 382 -12.89 -3.15 -11.39
CA PRO A 382 -13.93 -4.11 -11.77
C PRO A 382 -13.96 -5.39 -10.91
N ALA A 383 -12.84 -5.73 -10.25
CA ALA A 383 -12.76 -6.86 -9.32
C ALA A 383 -13.32 -6.52 -7.94
N ASN A 384 -13.64 -5.27 -7.66
CA ASN A 384 -14.15 -4.76 -6.39
C ASN A 384 -13.25 -5.07 -5.19
N LEU A 385 -11.93 -5.07 -5.36
CA LEU A 385 -10.93 -5.37 -4.34
C LEU A 385 -10.17 -4.12 -3.88
N LEU A 386 -9.78 -3.28 -4.84
CA LEU A 386 -9.09 -2.02 -4.57
C LEU A 386 -10.11 -0.93 -4.19
N VAL A 387 -9.69 -0.07 -3.29
CA VAL A 387 -10.45 1.10 -2.85
C VAL A 387 -9.68 2.40 -3.09
N THR A 388 -10.42 3.48 -3.22
CA THR A 388 -9.92 4.85 -3.22
C THR A 388 -10.87 5.72 -2.38
N THR A 389 -10.64 7.03 -2.31
CA THR A 389 -11.53 7.96 -1.63
C THR A 389 -12.29 8.79 -2.64
N SER A 390 -13.61 8.92 -2.46
CA SER A 390 -14.49 9.81 -3.21
C SER A 390 -15.22 10.79 -2.29
N VAL A 391 -15.67 11.91 -2.85
CA VAL A 391 -16.50 12.91 -2.17
C VAL A 391 -17.72 13.20 -3.02
N SER A 392 -18.89 13.10 -2.41
CA SER A 392 -20.17 13.61 -2.94
C SER A 392 -20.46 14.98 -2.34
N TYR A 393 -20.83 15.94 -3.18
CA TYR A 393 -21.10 17.32 -2.79
C TYR A 393 -22.53 17.72 -3.19
N SER A 394 -23.19 18.49 -2.31
CA SER A 394 -24.52 19.07 -2.55
C SER A 394 -24.56 20.52 -2.03
N SER A 395 -25.05 21.46 -2.85
CA SER A 395 -25.30 22.87 -2.48
C SER A 395 -26.78 23.17 -2.22
N ASP A 396 -27.66 22.20 -2.36
CA ASP A 396 -29.11 22.36 -2.29
C ASP A 396 -29.79 21.60 -1.12
N GLY A 397 -29.00 21.32 -0.07
CA GLY A 397 -29.47 20.62 1.12
C GLY A 397 -29.75 19.13 0.86
N GLY A 398 -28.95 18.50 0.01
CA GLY A 398 -29.03 17.09 -0.30
C GLY A 398 -30.13 16.69 -1.30
N SER A 399 -30.69 17.64 -2.06
CA SER A 399 -31.66 17.35 -3.12
C SER A 399 -30.97 16.76 -4.34
N THR A 400 -29.79 17.27 -4.71
CA THR A 400 -28.93 16.75 -5.77
C THR A 400 -27.49 16.57 -5.28
N TRP A 401 -26.80 15.60 -5.87
CA TRP A 401 -25.43 15.24 -5.52
C TRP A 401 -24.57 15.10 -6.77
N VAL A 402 -23.32 15.53 -6.64
CA VAL A 402 -22.28 15.29 -7.64
C VAL A 402 -21.08 14.69 -6.93
N ASP A 403 -20.64 13.54 -7.37
CA ASP A 403 -19.52 12.83 -6.79
C ASP A 403 -18.25 12.94 -7.64
N ARG A 404 -17.10 12.95 -6.97
CA ARG A 404 -15.77 12.99 -7.57
C ARG A 404 -14.80 12.11 -6.81
N ARG A 405 -13.95 11.39 -7.55
CA ARG A 405 -12.78 10.76 -6.99
C ARG A 405 -11.81 11.82 -6.43
N VAL A 406 -11.36 11.63 -5.21
CA VAL A 406 -10.41 12.49 -4.50
C VAL A 406 -9.08 11.79 -4.27
N GLY A 407 -9.08 10.49 -4.06
CA GLY A 407 -7.88 9.68 -3.95
C GLY A 407 -7.07 9.70 -5.26
N ASP A 408 -5.77 9.96 -5.17
CA ASP A 408 -4.86 10.01 -6.33
C ASP A 408 -4.31 8.62 -6.71
N THR A 409 -4.59 7.59 -5.91
CA THR A 409 -4.32 6.18 -6.20
C THR A 409 -5.40 5.28 -5.60
N THR A 410 -5.33 3.99 -5.87
CA THR A 410 -6.09 2.95 -5.17
C THR A 410 -5.16 2.14 -4.28
N TRP A 411 -5.74 1.45 -3.27
CA TRP A 411 -5.03 0.51 -2.41
C TRP A 411 -5.92 -0.68 -2.04
N ASP A 412 -5.31 -1.76 -1.56
CA ASP A 412 -6.02 -2.96 -1.13
C ASP A 412 -6.21 -2.96 0.39
N ILE A 413 -7.41 -2.68 0.86
CA ILE A 413 -7.75 -2.61 2.30
C ILE A 413 -7.55 -3.95 3.03
N ARG A 414 -7.48 -5.08 2.31
CA ARG A 414 -7.21 -6.41 2.87
C ARG A 414 -5.76 -6.55 3.32
N GLN A 415 -4.86 -5.65 2.89
CA GLN A 415 -3.45 -5.59 3.31
C GLN A 415 -3.27 -4.99 4.71
N ASN A 416 -4.36 -4.73 5.44
CA ASN A 416 -4.30 -4.18 6.79
C ASN A 416 -3.48 -5.08 7.74
N PRO A 417 -2.83 -4.50 8.78
CA PRO A 417 -1.95 -5.24 9.69
C PRO A 417 -2.68 -6.20 10.64
N PHE A 418 -4.00 -6.06 10.78
CA PHE A 418 -4.84 -6.88 11.65
C PHE A 418 -5.63 -7.94 10.85
N ARG A 419 -4.99 -8.58 9.88
CA ARG A 419 -5.63 -9.55 8.97
C ARG A 419 -6.34 -10.69 9.69
N GLU A 420 -5.79 -11.17 10.80
CA GLU A 420 -6.39 -12.24 11.59
C GLU A 420 -7.75 -11.83 12.15
N ASN A 421 -7.88 -10.59 12.60
CA ASN A 421 -9.11 -10.02 13.15
C ASN A 421 -9.96 -9.32 12.08
N ALA A 422 -9.50 -9.30 10.83
CA ALA A 422 -10.15 -8.60 9.71
C ALA A 422 -10.42 -7.11 9.98
N PHE A 423 -9.62 -6.47 10.84
CA PHE A 423 -9.81 -5.10 11.27
C PHE A 423 -8.89 -4.14 10.52
N ALA A 424 -9.50 -3.19 9.80
CA ALA A 424 -8.81 -2.14 9.07
C ALA A 424 -9.13 -0.71 9.58
N GLY A 425 -9.87 -0.60 10.68
CA GLY A 425 -10.54 0.58 11.23
C GLY A 425 -12.05 0.46 11.06
N ASP A 426 -12.80 1.41 11.62
CA ASP A 426 -14.25 1.43 11.57
C ASP A 426 -14.80 2.69 10.86
N TYR A 427 -14.02 3.77 10.76
CA TYR A 427 -14.47 5.05 10.22
C TYR A 427 -13.34 5.87 9.59
N SER A 428 -13.74 6.89 8.84
CA SER A 428 -12.91 7.94 8.26
C SER A 428 -13.36 9.30 8.80
N GLY A 429 -12.70 10.39 8.43
CA GLY A 429 -13.05 11.75 8.86
C GLY A 429 -13.30 12.68 7.68
N CYS A 430 -14.06 13.75 7.90
CA CYS A 430 -14.24 14.84 6.94
C CYS A 430 -14.49 16.16 7.66
N ALA A 431 -13.83 17.22 7.22
CA ALA A 431 -14.13 18.58 7.64
C ALA A 431 -14.45 19.45 6.43
N PHE A 432 -15.33 20.44 6.61
CA PHE A 432 -15.76 21.33 5.53
C PHE A 432 -15.88 22.76 6.06
N PHE A 433 -15.15 23.69 5.44
CA PHE A 433 -15.18 25.10 5.84
C PHE A 433 -14.87 26.04 4.67
N ASP A 434 -15.70 27.05 4.44
CA ASP A 434 -15.55 28.10 3.42
C ASP A 434 -15.20 27.54 2.03
N GLY A 435 -15.93 26.50 1.60
CA GLY A 435 -15.76 25.86 0.30
C GLY A 435 -14.59 24.88 0.22
N TRP A 436 -13.86 24.64 1.31
CA TRP A 436 -12.76 23.66 1.36
C TRP A 436 -13.18 22.42 2.14
N VAL A 437 -13.19 21.28 1.48
CA VAL A 437 -13.42 19.96 2.07
C VAL A 437 -12.07 19.30 2.32
N TYR A 438 -11.91 18.73 3.49
CA TYR A 438 -10.75 17.97 3.94
C TYR A 438 -11.19 16.57 4.35
N PRO A 439 -11.32 15.62 3.42
CA PRO A 439 -11.52 14.22 3.76
C PRO A 439 -10.25 13.67 4.38
N SER A 440 -10.39 12.78 5.37
CA SER A 440 -9.26 12.09 6.03
C SER A 440 -9.55 10.61 6.08
N TRP A 441 -8.62 9.81 5.60
CA TRP A 441 -8.79 8.36 5.50
C TRP A 441 -7.50 7.62 5.78
N VAL A 442 -7.63 6.35 6.14
CA VAL A 442 -6.49 5.43 6.26
C VAL A 442 -6.19 4.85 4.89
N ASP A 443 -4.92 4.85 4.53
CA ASP A 443 -4.42 4.47 3.21
C ASP A 443 -3.30 3.45 3.35
N MET A 444 -3.40 2.37 2.60
CA MET A 444 -2.45 1.25 2.64
C MET A 444 -1.54 1.21 1.40
N ARG A 445 -1.37 2.36 0.72
CA ARG A 445 -0.53 2.44 -0.49
C ARG A 445 0.94 2.09 -0.25
N ASN A 446 1.43 2.24 0.96
CA ASN A 446 2.82 1.99 1.35
C ASN A 446 3.07 0.56 1.88
N VAL A 447 2.03 -0.25 2.05
CA VAL A 447 2.15 -1.61 2.59
C VAL A 447 3.11 -2.50 1.78
N TRP A 448 3.24 -2.26 0.48
CA TRP A 448 4.20 -2.98 -0.38
C TRP A 448 5.67 -2.59 -0.10
N LEU A 449 5.91 -1.42 0.50
CA LEU A 449 7.24 -0.96 0.91
C LEU A 449 7.61 -1.47 2.31
N ASN A 450 6.60 -1.54 3.18
CA ASN A 450 6.69 -2.04 4.55
C ASN A 450 5.38 -2.78 4.86
N ALA A 451 5.44 -4.05 5.24
CA ALA A 451 4.26 -4.92 5.40
C ALA A 451 3.23 -4.43 6.43
N ARG A 452 3.49 -3.35 7.17
CA ARG A 452 2.64 -2.81 8.24
C ARG A 452 2.48 -1.29 8.21
N ASP A 453 2.66 -0.68 7.07
CA ASP A 453 2.67 0.77 6.89
C ASP A 453 1.30 1.24 6.36
N ASN A 454 0.36 1.54 7.26
CA ASN A 454 -0.85 2.28 6.90
C ASN A 454 -0.84 3.66 7.55
N ASP A 455 -0.93 4.63 6.69
CA ASP A 455 -0.86 6.05 7.04
C ASP A 455 -2.24 6.72 6.95
N VAL A 456 -2.36 7.88 7.58
CA VAL A 456 -3.50 8.78 7.40
C VAL A 456 -3.21 9.77 6.29
N TYR A 457 -4.11 9.82 5.31
CA TYR A 457 -4.05 10.76 4.19
C TYR A 457 -5.20 11.77 4.23
N THR A 458 -4.98 12.92 3.60
CA THR A 458 -6.01 13.92 3.32
C THR A 458 -5.83 14.51 1.92
N ALA A 459 -6.86 15.19 1.45
CA ALA A 459 -6.81 16.03 0.26
C ALA A 459 -7.42 17.40 0.53
N ARG A 460 -7.00 18.39 -0.23
CA ARG A 460 -7.55 19.76 -0.17
C ARG A 460 -8.50 19.94 -1.35
N VAL A 461 -9.79 19.85 -1.10
CA VAL A 461 -10.84 19.86 -2.12
C VAL A 461 -11.58 21.20 -2.07
N ASN A 462 -11.29 22.11 -3.01
CA ASN A 462 -12.05 23.34 -3.15
C ASN A 462 -13.28 23.06 -4.06
N VAL A 463 -14.45 23.00 -3.46
CA VAL A 463 -15.69 22.68 -4.22
C VAL A 463 -16.08 23.78 -5.21
N ARG A 464 -15.58 25.00 -5.04
CA ARG A 464 -15.84 26.17 -5.93
C ARG A 464 -14.78 26.34 -7.02
N ALA A 465 -13.68 25.57 -6.96
CA ALA A 465 -12.61 25.71 -7.94
C ALA A 465 -13.11 25.41 -9.36
N PRO A 466 -12.66 26.16 -10.37
CA PRO A 466 -12.84 25.75 -11.77
C PRO A 466 -12.15 24.43 -12.05
N LEU A 467 -12.66 23.66 -13.01
CA LEU A 467 -11.87 22.58 -13.60
C LEU A 467 -10.59 23.16 -14.24
N PRO A 468 -9.47 22.45 -14.18
CA PRO A 468 -8.27 22.88 -14.91
C PRO A 468 -8.52 22.82 -16.42
N VAL A 469 -7.72 23.55 -17.17
CA VAL A 469 -7.70 23.43 -18.63
C VAL A 469 -7.38 22.00 -19.05
N GLU A 470 -7.88 21.57 -20.19
CA GLU A 470 -7.54 20.30 -20.81
C GLU A 470 -6.60 20.51 -22.02
N ASN A 471 -5.92 19.45 -22.41
CA ASN A 471 -5.04 19.42 -23.57
C ASN A 471 -4.01 20.57 -23.64
N PHE A 472 -3.53 21.04 -22.47
CA PHE A 472 -2.47 22.04 -22.43
C PHE A 472 -1.19 21.50 -23.08
N ARG A 473 -0.68 22.23 -24.10
CA ARG A 473 0.52 21.88 -24.84
C ARG A 473 1.36 23.12 -25.13
N VAL A 474 2.69 22.94 -25.04
CA VAL A 474 3.69 23.90 -25.47
C VAL A 474 4.38 23.34 -26.72
N ARG A 475 4.16 23.98 -27.84
CA ARG A 475 4.67 23.55 -29.14
C ARG A 475 5.93 24.32 -29.54
N VAL A 476 6.95 23.56 -29.96
CA VAL A 476 8.17 24.09 -30.54
C VAL A 476 7.91 24.64 -31.96
N LEU A 477 8.52 25.78 -32.27
CA LEU A 477 8.56 26.37 -33.60
C LEU A 477 10.00 26.35 -34.08
N PRO A 478 10.46 25.32 -34.81
CA PRO A 478 11.86 25.25 -35.29
C PRO A 478 12.25 26.40 -36.19
N GLU A 479 11.29 26.87 -36.97
CA GLU A 479 11.45 28.01 -37.92
C GLU A 479 11.45 29.37 -37.21
N LEU A 480 10.99 29.43 -35.95
CA LEU A 480 10.99 30.65 -35.14
C LEU A 480 11.62 30.39 -33.77
N PRO A 481 12.96 30.24 -33.68
CA PRO A 481 13.63 29.75 -32.47
C PRO A 481 13.56 30.69 -31.27
N THR A 482 12.97 31.87 -31.42
CA THR A 482 12.72 32.83 -30.33
C THR A 482 11.29 32.81 -29.83
N ALA A 483 10.46 31.80 -30.23
CA ALA A 483 9.07 31.71 -29.84
C ALA A 483 8.64 30.26 -29.51
N LEU A 484 7.56 30.17 -28.73
CA LEU A 484 6.82 28.92 -28.42
C LEU A 484 5.33 29.20 -28.57
N ASP A 485 4.59 28.23 -29.12
CA ASP A 485 3.13 28.27 -29.18
C ASP A 485 2.52 27.43 -28.04
N LEU A 486 1.60 28.04 -27.30
CA LEU A 486 0.83 27.42 -26.25
C LEU A 486 -0.63 27.30 -26.71
N SER A 487 -1.24 26.17 -26.40
CA SER A 487 -2.67 25.93 -26.67
C SER A 487 -3.31 25.10 -25.57
N TRP A 488 -4.60 25.27 -25.35
CA TRP A 488 -5.37 24.55 -24.36
C TRP A 488 -6.86 24.56 -24.68
N GLU A 489 -7.61 23.70 -24.01
CA GLU A 489 -9.06 23.70 -24.04
C GLU A 489 -9.62 24.36 -22.79
N ALA A 490 -10.66 25.19 -22.98
CA ALA A 490 -11.32 25.89 -21.88
C ALA A 490 -12.11 24.90 -20.98
N PRO A 491 -12.15 25.09 -19.66
CA PRO A 491 -13.02 24.29 -18.82
C PRO A 491 -14.49 24.66 -19.03
N SER A 492 -15.36 23.66 -18.89
CA SER A 492 -16.80 23.83 -19.06
C SER A 492 -17.55 24.12 -17.75
N ALA A 493 -16.94 23.78 -16.60
CA ALA A 493 -17.59 23.85 -15.30
C ALA A 493 -16.58 23.99 -14.14
N ARG A 494 -17.10 24.12 -12.94
CA ARG A 494 -16.37 23.91 -11.69
C ARG A 494 -16.21 22.41 -11.39
N VAL A 495 -15.36 22.06 -10.46
CA VAL A 495 -15.00 20.65 -10.16
C VAL A 495 -16.18 19.75 -9.80
N PHE A 496 -17.23 20.29 -9.20
CA PHE A 496 -18.48 19.56 -8.90
C PHE A 496 -19.65 19.92 -9.85
N GLY A 497 -19.36 20.33 -11.08
CA GLY A 497 -20.35 20.48 -12.15
C GLY A 497 -21.11 21.80 -12.15
N GLN A 498 -20.89 22.69 -11.18
CA GLN A 498 -21.55 23.99 -11.18
C GLN A 498 -21.10 24.82 -12.38
N PRO A 499 -21.99 25.68 -12.97
CA PRO A 499 -21.63 26.51 -14.10
C PRO A 499 -20.44 27.42 -13.82
N LEU A 500 -19.56 27.57 -14.78
CA LEU A 500 -18.43 28.49 -14.77
C LEU A 500 -18.74 29.64 -15.76
N GLN A 501 -19.08 30.83 -15.25
CA GLN A 501 -19.52 31.93 -16.08
C GLN A 501 -18.38 32.87 -16.45
N GLU A 502 -17.70 33.42 -15.46
CA GLU A 502 -16.59 34.35 -15.64
C GLU A 502 -15.30 33.80 -15.10
N PHE A 503 -14.25 33.82 -15.92
CA PHE A 503 -12.92 33.37 -15.52
C PHE A 503 -11.83 33.99 -16.39
N ALA A 504 -10.61 33.88 -15.93
CA ALA A 504 -9.40 34.21 -16.69
C ALA A 504 -8.38 33.06 -16.53
N TYR A 505 -7.35 33.08 -17.37
CA TYR A 505 -6.24 32.16 -17.22
C TYR A 505 -5.05 32.87 -16.60
N LEU A 506 -4.41 32.22 -15.62
CA LEU A 506 -3.12 32.60 -15.07
C LEU A 506 -2.05 31.79 -15.81
N LEU A 507 -1.26 32.45 -16.62
CA LEU A 507 -0.13 31.83 -17.32
C LEU A 507 1.17 32.14 -16.58
N LEU A 508 1.83 31.10 -16.08
CA LEU A 508 3.16 31.18 -15.51
C LEU A 508 4.23 30.81 -16.53
N ARG A 509 5.38 31.46 -16.48
CA ARG A 509 6.59 31.09 -17.18
C ARG A 509 7.72 30.91 -16.15
N ASN A 510 8.34 29.74 -16.11
CA ASN A 510 9.39 29.38 -15.15
C ASN A 510 8.99 29.64 -13.68
N GLY A 511 7.73 29.38 -13.33
CA GLY A 511 7.17 29.56 -11.98
C GLY A 511 6.74 30.97 -11.63
N GLN A 512 6.97 31.96 -12.50
CA GLN A 512 6.55 33.35 -12.29
C GLN A 512 5.34 33.70 -13.14
N LEU A 513 4.44 34.54 -12.60
CA LEU A 513 3.28 35.01 -13.35
C LEU A 513 3.77 35.80 -14.60
N HIS A 514 3.41 35.27 -15.75
CA HIS A 514 3.78 35.85 -17.05
C HIS A 514 2.66 36.69 -17.65
N ARG A 515 1.43 36.15 -17.66
CA ARG A 515 0.24 36.81 -18.22
C ARG A 515 -1.03 36.40 -17.49
N VAL A 516 -2.01 37.29 -17.48
CA VAL A 516 -3.39 37.00 -17.23
C VAL A 516 -4.12 37.12 -18.55
N LEU A 517 -4.77 36.01 -19.01
CA LEU A 517 -5.40 35.93 -20.32
C LEU A 517 -6.93 35.83 -20.16
N PRO A 518 -7.72 36.48 -21.04
CA PRO A 518 -9.18 36.43 -20.96
C PRO A 518 -9.71 35.02 -21.33
N GLN A 519 -10.92 34.69 -20.88
CA GLN A 519 -11.54 33.36 -21.04
C GLN A 519 -11.71 32.93 -22.52
N GLN A 520 -11.80 33.87 -23.46
CA GLN A 520 -11.98 33.56 -24.89
C GLN A 520 -10.65 33.14 -25.55
N GLN A 521 -9.53 33.38 -24.90
CA GLN A 521 -8.22 33.10 -25.48
C GLN A 521 -7.77 31.70 -25.09
N THR A 522 -7.71 30.78 -26.04
CA THR A 522 -7.32 29.38 -25.86
C THR A 522 -5.95 29.05 -26.46
N ALA A 523 -5.23 30.07 -26.92
CA ALA A 523 -3.87 29.94 -27.42
C ALA A 523 -3.05 31.21 -27.12
N TYR A 524 -1.75 31.05 -26.98
CA TYR A 524 -0.83 32.15 -26.72
C TYR A 524 0.54 31.85 -27.37
N ARG A 525 1.08 32.83 -28.10
CA ARG A 525 2.44 32.76 -28.60
C ARG A 525 3.35 33.59 -27.70
N ASP A 526 4.29 32.92 -27.03
CA ASP A 526 5.35 33.60 -26.30
C ASP A 526 6.56 33.87 -27.22
N THR A 527 7.03 35.09 -27.22
CA THR A 527 8.10 35.57 -28.13
C THR A 527 9.24 36.23 -27.36
N GLY A 528 10.37 36.49 -28.03
CA GLY A 528 11.56 37.07 -27.39
C GLY A 528 12.28 36.08 -26.48
N LEU A 529 12.11 34.81 -26.71
CA LEU A 529 12.76 33.74 -25.96
C LEU A 529 14.21 33.55 -26.44
N VAL A 530 15.06 33.07 -25.54
CA VAL A 530 16.45 32.70 -25.88
C VAL A 530 16.41 31.33 -26.59
N PRO A 531 16.95 31.21 -27.80
CA PRO A 531 16.98 29.96 -28.53
C PRO A 531 17.60 28.81 -27.73
N HIS A 532 16.96 27.63 -27.78
CA HIS A 532 17.37 26.38 -27.14
C HIS A 532 17.27 26.34 -25.60
N GLU A 533 16.91 27.47 -24.96
CA GLU A 533 16.61 27.47 -23.54
C GLU A 533 15.28 26.76 -23.24
N LEU A 534 15.24 26.07 -22.09
CA LEU A 534 14.06 25.38 -21.64
C LEU A 534 13.13 26.35 -20.90
N TYR A 535 11.90 26.45 -21.38
CA TYR A 535 10.84 27.19 -20.69
C TYR A 535 9.77 26.26 -20.19
N ARG A 536 9.43 26.40 -18.91
CA ARG A 536 8.34 25.68 -18.28
C ARG A 536 7.14 26.61 -18.11
N TYR A 537 6.00 26.20 -18.63
CA TYR A 537 4.75 26.96 -18.52
C TYR A 537 3.77 26.23 -17.62
N GLY A 538 3.07 27.01 -16.77
CA GLY A 538 1.95 26.55 -15.99
C GLY A 538 0.72 27.37 -16.33
N ILE A 539 -0.43 26.71 -16.53
CA ILE A 539 -1.68 27.41 -16.76
C ILE A 539 -2.73 26.96 -15.77
N ALA A 540 -3.44 27.92 -15.16
CA ALA A 540 -4.57 27.69 -14.29
C ALA A 540 -5.73 28.58 -14.65
N VAL A 541 -6.93 28.20 -14.28
CA VAL A 541 -8.16 28.98 -14.42
C VAL A 541 -8.45 29.67 -13.10
N VAL A 542 -8.75 30.96 -13.12
CA VAL A 542 -9.14 31.75 -11.94
C VAL A 542 -10.54 32.33 -12.14
N SER A 543 -11.43 32.12 -11.15
CA SER A 543 -12.79 32.66 -11.12
C SER A 543 -13.06 33.20 -9.71
N GLY A 544 -13.17 34.54 -9.58
CA GLY A 544 -13.20 35.18 -8.26
C GLY A 544 -11.92 34.92 -7.47
N ARG A 545 -12.06 34.37 -6.29
CA ARG A 545 -10.92 33.98 -5.42
C ARG A 545 -10.44 32.53 -5.62
N ASP A 546 -11.16 31.75 -6.41
CA ASP A 546 -10.91 30.33 -6.58
C ASP A 546 -10.07 30.07 -7.84
N THR A 547 -9.07 29.20 -7.71
CA THR A 547 -8.13 28.87 -8.77
C THR A 547 -8.10 27.35 -8.96
N SER A 548 -8.08 26.89 -10.22
CA SER A 548 -7.90 25.50 -10.55
C SER A 548 -6.48 25.02 -10.23
N LEU A 549 -6.26 23.69 -10.30
CA LEU A 549 -4.90 23.16 -10.39
C LEU A 549 -4.21 23.65 -11.67
N PHE A 550 -2.90 23.91 -11.57
CA PHE A 550 -2.08 24.19 -12.72
C PHE A 550 -1.88 22.95 -13.58
N ARG A 551 -1.97 23.13 -14.91
CA ARG A 551 -1.43 22.19 -15.88
C ARG A 551 -0.09 22.69 -16.34
N TRP A 552 0.88 21.79 -16.43
CA TRP A 552 2.26 22.12 -16.74
C TRP A 552 2.71 21.44 -18.01
N ASP A 553 3.46 22.18 -18.84
CA ASP A 553 4.18 21.64 -19.97
C ASP A 553 5.45 22.47 -20.21
N SER A 554 6.40 21.95 -20.95
CA SER A 554 7.67 22.62 -21.18
C SER A 554 8.26 22.29 -22.55
N ALA A 555 8.94 23.27 -23.13
CA ALA A 555 9.66 23.08 -24.39
C ALA A 555 10.89 23.98 -24.46
N ARG A 556 11.84 23.61 -25.31
CA ARG A 556 12.97 24.49 -25.67
C ARG A 556 12.58 25.38 -26.87
N ALA A 557 12.79 26.68 -26.77
CA ALA A 557 12.53 27.61 -27.87
C ALA A 557 13.39 27.22 -29.08
N GLY A 558 12.77 27.01 -30.26
CA GLY A 558 13.47 26.52 -31.47
C GLY A 558 13.92 25.06 -31.38
N GLY A 559 13.58 24.35 -30.31
CA GLY A 559 13.89 22.93 -30.06
C GLY A 559 15.24 22.65 -29.42
N ALA A 560 15.49 21.39 -29.12
CA ALA A 560 16.75 20.94 -28.55
C ALA A 560 17.90 21.03 -29.53
N ARG A 561 19.12 21.32 -29.08
CA ARG A 561 20.34 21.22 -29.90
C ARG A 561 20.81 19.78 -30.04
N GLN A 562 20.84 19.06 -28.93
CA GLN A 562 21.34 17.70 -28.88
C GLN A 562 20.42 16.71 -29.61
N PRO A 563 20.97 15.71 -30.31
CA PRO A 563 20.16 14.59 -30.78
C PRO A 563 19.57 13.80 -29.60
N ALA A 564 18.45 13.13 -29.83
CA ALA A 564 17.95 12.14 -28.89
C ALA A 564 18.93 10.98 -28.78
N PRO A 565 18.99 10.27 -27.63
CA PRO A 565 19.85 9.09 -27.50
C PRO A 565 19.38 8.00 -28.46
N PRO A 566 20.31 7.20 -29.03
CA PRO A 566 19.94 5.98 -29.74
C PRO A 566 19.41 4.93 -28.79
N THR A 567 18.80 3.87 -29.30
CA THR A 567 18.32 2.73 -28.49
C THR A 567 19.05 1.46 -28.90
N LEU A 568 19.60 0.75 -27.90
CA LEU A 568 20.28 -0.52 -28.10
C LEU A 568 19.35 -1.70 -27.87
N PHE A 569 19.53 -2.76 -28.68
CA PHE A 569 18.81 -4.02 -28.55
C PHE A 569 19.79 -5.19 -28.64
N ALA A 570 19.59 -6.21 -27.84
CA ALA A 570 20.30 -7.48 -27.96
C ALA A 570 19.87 -8.21 -29.22
N ASN A 571 20.82 -8.85 -29.86
CA ASN A 571 20.58 -9.78 -30.96
C ASN A 571 20.94 -11.20 -30.51
N SER A 572 20.01 -12.12 -30.68
CA SER A 572 20.21 -13.55 -30.47
C SER A 572 20.51 -14.23 -31.84
N PRO A 573 21.29 -15.34 -31.89
CA PRO A 573 21.87 -16.11 -30.82
C PRO A 573 23.27 -15.62 -30.39
N LEU A 574 23.79 -16.20 -29.28
CA LEU A 574 25.16 -15.97 -28.80
C LEU A 574 26.16 -16.35 -29.90
N GLN A 575 27.14 -15.49 -30.13
CA GLN A 575 28.24 -15.74 -31.03
C GLN A 575 29.50 -16.11 -30.24
N PRO A 576 30.29 -17.11 -30.68
CA PRO A 576 31.47 -17.59 -29.92
C PRO A 576 32.52 -16.51 -29.67
N ASP A 577 32.73 -15.60 -30.64
CA ASP A 577 33.86 -14.67 -30.65
C ASP A 577 33.43 -13.19 -30.76
N SER A 578 32.14 -12.90 -30.70
CA SER A 578 31.63 -11.54 -30.86
C SER A 578 30.29 -11.31 -30.16
N VAL A 579 30.06 -10.07 -29.79
CA VAL A 579 28.77 -9.56 -29.40
C VAL A 579 28.12 -8.89 -30.59
N VAL A 580 26.90 -9.26 -30.92
CA VAL A 580 26.10 -8.62 -31.95
C VAL A 580 24.95 -7.89 -31.32
N LEU A 581 24.81 -6.62 -31.60
CA LEU A 581 23.73 -5.78 -31.10
C LEU A 581 23.17 -4.90 -32.23
N SER A 582 21.93 -4.48 -32.13
CA SER A 582 21.34 -3.51 -33.02
C SER A 582 21.12 -2.16 -32.36
N VAL A 583 21.30 -1.11 -33.12
CA VAL A 583 21.14 0.26 -32.68
C VAL A 583 20.07 0.92 -33.54
N GLU A 584 19.02 1.40 -32.90
CA GLU A 584 18.02 2.26 -33.53
C GLU A 584 18.43 3.71 -33.39
N LEU A 585 18.65 4.35 -34.51
CA LEU A 585 19.09 5.74 -34.60
C LEU A 585 17.91 6.69 -34.37
N PRO A 586 18.09 7.82 -33.68
CA PRO A 586 17.01 8.74 -33.39
C PRO A 586 16.52 9.45 -34.67
N ARG A 587 15.21 9.75 -34.70
CA ARG A 587 14.57 10.59 -35.74
C ARG A 587 14.51 12.06 -35.35
N TYR A 588 14.55 12.31 -34.07
CA TYR A 588 14.35 13.63 -33.47
C TYR A 588 15.53 14.03 -32.59
N ARG A 589 15.57 15.30 -32.25
CA ARG A 589 16.44 15.82 -31.21
C ARG A 589 15.90 15.41 -29.82
N ALA A 590 16.61 15.76 -28.76
CA ALA A 590 16.32 15.36 -27.39
C ALA A 590 14.93 15.82 -26.88
N ASP A 591 14.26 16.73 -27.53
CA ASP A 591 12.88 17.17 -27.24
C ASP A 591 11.80 16.23 -27.81
N GLY A 592 12.17 15.24 -28.62
CA GLY A 592 11.26 14.26 -29.22
C GLY A 592 10.40 14.80 -30.38
N VAL A 593 10.53 16.09 -30.76
CA VAL A 593 9.67 16.73 -31.75
C VAL A 593 10.45 17.44 -32.87
N THR A 594 11.64 17.99 -32.57
CA THR A 594 12.47 18.66 -33.56
C THR A 594 13.16 17.61 -34.45
N PRO A 595 12.94 17.62 -35.79
CA PRO A 595 13.56 16.64 -36.66
C PRO A 595 15.10 16.72 -36.65
N LEU A 596 15.75 15.58 -36.69
CA LEU A 596 17.19 15.44 -36.73
C LEU A 596 17.67 15.35 -38.18
N THR A 597 18.26 16.41 -38.71
CA THR A 597 18.60 16.54 -40.12
C THR A 597 20.09 16.53 -40.43
N ASN A 598 20.96 16.46 -39.42
CA ASN A 598 22.40 16.57 -39.54
C ASN A 598 23.15 15.51 -38.73
N LEU A 599 22.56 14.30 -38.65
CA LEU A 599 23.20 13.13 -38.05
C LEU A 599 24.52 12.82 -38.73
N SER A 600 25.58 12.56 -38.00
CA SER A 600 26.94 12.44 -38.57
C SER A 600 27.75 11.28 -38.06
N GLU A 601 27.52 10.78 -36.82
CA GLU A 601 28.39 9.78 -36.22
C GLU A 601 27.64 8.98 -35.16
N LEU A 602 27.92 7.68 -35.04
CA LEU A 602 27.55 6.82 -33.94
C LEU A 602 28.79 6.38 -33.20
N ARG A 603 28.74 6.41 -31.88
CA ARG A 603 29.79 5.93 -30.97
C ARG A 603 29.25 4.81 -30.10
N LEU A 604 29.97 3.67 -30.08
CA LEU A 604 29.64 2.55 -29.20
C LEU A 604 30.68 2.47 -28.08
N TYR A 605 30.20 2.35 -26.87
CA TYR A 605 31.03 2.20 -25.68
C TYR A 605 30.84 0.82 -25.05
N ARG A 606 31.95 0.24 -24.60
CA ARG A 606 31.98 -1.00 -23.80
C ARG A 606 32.64 -0.70 -22.46
N ASP A 607 31.95 -0.95 -21.36
CA ASP A 607 32.38 -0.64 -19.97
C ASP A 607 32.87 0.83 -19.85
N GLY A 608 32.19 1.75 -20.52
CA GLY A 608 32.53 3.17 -20.56
C GLY A 608 33.66 3.58 -21.54
N SER A 609 34.36 2.62 -22.14
CA SER A 609 35.41 2.88 -23.12
C SER A 609 34.88 2.87 -24.55
N LEU A 610 35.26 3.83 -25.36
CA LEU A 610 34.88 3.90 -26.77
C LEU A 610 35.53 2.75 -27.54
N VAL A 611 34.71 1.88 -28.18
CA VAL A 611 35.16 0.69 -28.90
C VAL A 611 34.89 0.76 -30.41
N LEU A 612 33.91 1.58 -30.84
CA LEU A 612 33.59 1.75 -32.25
C LEU A 612 33.09 3.16 -32.52
N THR A 613 33.56 3.74 -33.63
CA THR A 613 33.01 4.96 -34.22
C THR A 613 32.57 4.66 -35.64
N LEU A 614 31.30 4.96 -35.94
CA LEU A 614 30.72 4.73 -37.26
C LEU A 614 30.23 6.05 -37.85
N PRO A 615 30.77 6.49 -39.02
CA PRO A 615 30.22 7.64 -39.73
C PRO A 615 28.78 7.35 -40.18
N LEU A 616 27.90 8.34 -40.04
CA LEU A 616 26.50 8.29 -40.44
C LEU A 616 26.18 9.38 -41.45
N LEU A 617 25.15 9.12 -42.25
CA LEU A 617 24.57 10.12 -43.13
C LEU A 617 23.29 10.73 -42.51
N PRO A 618 22.93 11.95 -42.86
CA PRO A 618 21.65 12.53 -42.42
C PRO A 618 20.41 11.68 -42.74
N SER A 619 20.49 10.87 -43.83
CA SER A 619 19.42 9.95 -44.24
C SER A 619 19.32 8.69 -43.37
N ASP A 620 20.27 8.45 -42.46
CA ASP A 620 20.24 7.27 -41.56
C ASP A 620 19.33 7.48 -40.34
N THR A 621 18.77 8.66 -40.14
CA THR A 621 17.81 8.94 -39.05
C THR A 621 16.67 7.93 -39.02
N GLY A 622 16.42 7.36 -37.86
CA GLY A 622 15.35 6.36 -37.60
C GLY A 622 15.65 4.97 -38.20
N ARG A 623 16.82 4.71 -38.72
CA ARG A 623 17.23 3.37 -39.18
C ARG A 623 17.72 2.55 -38.00
N ARG A 624 17.62 1.23 -38.19
CA ARG A 624 18.19 0.23 -37.27
C ARG A 624 19.41 -0.37 -37.97
N ILE A 625 20.55 -0.31 -37.30
CA ILE A 625 21.82 -0.85 -37.82
C ILE A 625 22.35 -1.94 -36.89
N LEU A 626 23.04 -2.92 -37.48
CA LEU A 626 23.71 -3.99 -36.76
C LEU A 626 25.17 -3.60 -36.50
N LEU A 627 25.61 -3.82 -35.24
CA LEU A 627 27.00 -3.64 -34.84
C LEU A 627 27.55 -4.94 -34.29
N SER A 628 28.85 -5.14 -34.46
CA SER A 628 29.58 -6.26 -33.86
C SER A 628 30.79 -5.73 -33.10
N ASP A 629 30.99 -6.24 -31.89
CA ASP A 629 32.20 -6.00 -31.09
C ASP A 629 32.83 -7.34 -30.70
N ARG A 630 34.15 -7.36 -30.53
CA ARG A 630 34.95 -8.57 -30.20
C ARG A 630 35.76 -8.31 -28.94
N PRO A 631 35.21 -8.51 -27.76
CA PRO A 631 35.97 -8.47 -26.52
C PRO A 631 37.05 -9.57 -26.52
N SER A 632 38.22 -9.27 -25.93
CA SER A 632 39.35 -10.20 -25.86
C SER A 632 39.14 -11.33 -24.81
N GLU A 633 38.26 -11.11 -23.87
CA GLU A 633 37.99 -12.05 -22.76
C GLU A 633 36.52 -12.47 -22.73
N ARG A 634 36.28 -13.66 -22.22
CA ARG A 634 34.91 -14.13 -21.92
C ARG A 634 34.33 -13.31 -20.77
N GLY A 635 33.04 -12.95 -20.85
CA GLY A 635 32.34 -12.28 -19.76
C GLY A 635 31.16 -11.43 -20.17
N PHE A 636 30.60 -10.78 -19.19
CA PHE A 636 29.54 -9.80 -19.37
C PHE A 636 30.11 -8.40 -19.53
N TYR A 637 29.60 -7.69 -20.50
CA TYR A 637 30.05 -6.35 -20.86
C TYR A 637 28.85 -5.40 -20.93
N ARG A 638 29.06 -4.17 -20.47
CA ARG A 638 28.06 -3.09 -20.49
C ARG A 638 28.23 -2.26 -21.74
N TYR A 639 27.22 -2.23 -22.60
CA TYR A 639 27.20 -1.44 -23.80
C TYR A 639 26.29 -0.24 -23.66
N SER A 640 26.78 0.90 -24.14
CA SER A 640 25.99 2.12 -24.37
C SER A 640 26.44 2.76 -25.68
N ALA A 641 25.60 3.61 -26.24
CA ALA A 641 25.94 4.32 -27.46
C ALA A 641 25.50 5.78 -27.38
N THR A 642 26.21 6.65 -28.11
CA THR A 642 25.81 8.03 -28.37
C THR A 642 25.80 8.28 -29.88
N VAL A 643 25.06 9.29 -30.29
CA VAL A 643 25.10 9.80 -31.66
C VAL A 643 25.50 11.27 -31.68
N ARG A 644 26.19 11.71 -32.76
CA ARG A 644 26.51 13.12 -32.98
C ARG A 644 25.73 13.71 -34.15
N ALA A 645 25.42 14.98 -34.01
CA ALA A 645 24.79 15.79 -35.01
C ALA A 645 25.54 17.12 -35.10
N GLY A 646 26.53 17.21 -36.00
CA GLY A 646 27.50 18.30 -36.04
C GLY A 646 28.38 18.31 -34.78
N ALA A 647 28.39 19.43 -34.04
CA ALA A 647 29.16 19.57 -32.79
C ALA A 647 28.47 18.93 -31.57
N GLU A 648 27.17 18.70 -31.65
CA GLU A 648 26.38 18.22 -30.50
C GLU A 648 26.37 16.69 -30.41
N GLU A 649 26.46 16.17 -29.20
CA GLU A 649 26.39 14.73 -28.89
C GLU A 649 25.20 14.43 -27.99
N SER A 650 24.54 13.30 -28.23
CA SER A 650 23.40 12.85 -27.41
C SER A 650 23.85 12.44 -26.02
N SER A 651 22.90 12.37 -25.08
CA SER A 651 23.08 11.52 -23.89
C SER A 651 23.25 10.07 -24.31
N PRO A 652 23.85 9.23 -23.42
CA PRO A 652 23.95 7.78 -23.66
C PRO A 652 22.59 7.11 -23.86
N SER A 653 22.60 6.05 -24.67
CA SER A 653 21.48 5.14 -24.86
C SER A 653 21.08 4.44 -23.54
N ASN A 654 20.06 3.60 -23.62
CA ASN A 654 19.85 2.57 -22.59
C ASN A 654 21.13 1.73 -22.44
N LEU A 655 21.41 1.30 -21.21
CA LEU A 655 22.48 0.37 -20.90
C LEU A 655 22.05 -1.05 -21.34
N LEU A 656 22.87 -1.73 -22.11
CA LEU A 656 22.66 -3.10 -22.55
C LEU A 656 23.80 -3.96 -22.02
N ILE A 657 23.49 -5.02 -21.29
CA ILE A 657 24.50 -5.95 -20.81
C ILE A 657 24.42 -7.23 -21.65
N LEU A 658 25.55 -7.62 -22.24
CA LEU A 658 25.63 -8.77 -23.14
C LEU A 658 26.80 -9.66 -22.74
N TYR A 659 26.61 -10.95 -22.94
CA TYR A 659 27.65 -11.95 -22.74
C TYR A 659 28.47 -12.11 -24.01
N ALA A 660 29.79 -12.10 -23.86
CA ALA A 660 30.78 -12.39 -24.93
C ALA A 660 31.49 -13.68 -24.63
N GLY A 661 31.60 -14.55 -25.61
CA GLY A 661 32.34 -15.79 -25.51
C GLY A 661 31.47 -17.06 -25.76
N ALA A 662 32.10 -18.16 -26.07
CA ALA A 662 31.42 -19.44 -26.20
C ALA A 662 30.90 -19.92 -24.85
N PRO A 663 29.73 -20.58 -24.79
CA PRO A 663 29.27 -21.28 -23.58
C PRO A 663 30.30 -22.33 -23.13
N LEU A 664 30.37 -22.58 -21.82
CA LEU A 664 31.29 -23.55 -21.25
C LEU A 664 30.81 -24.98 -21.56
N ARG A 665 31.62 -25.79 -22.22
CA ARG A 665 31.32 -27.20 -22.56
C ARG A 665 31.76 -28.19 -21.48
N GLU A 666 32.84 -27.86 -20.77
CA GLU A 666 33.41 -28.71 -19.71
C GLU A 666 32.78 -28.45 -18.34
N GLY A 667 31.86 -27.46 -18.28
CA GLY A 667 31.29 -26.98 -17.03
C GLY A 667 32.04 -25.80 -16.41
N LEU A 668 31.67 -25.48 -15.19
CA LEU A 668 32.27 -24.42 -14.39
C LEU A 668 32.63 -24.99 -13.02
N PHE A 669 33.83 -24.71 -12.54
CA PHE A 669 34.20 -24.86 -11.12
C PHE A 669 34.80 -23.52 -10.66
N GLU A 670 34.19 -22.89 -9.70
CA GLU A 670 34.60 -21.59 -9.15
C GLU A 670 34.80 -21.66 -7.64
N PRO A 671 36.08 -21.85 -7.22
CA PRO A 671 36.46 -21.90 -5.82
C PRO A 671 36.88 -20.54 -5.25
N PHE A 672 36.69 -19.45 -6.00
CA PHE A 672 37.10 -18.09 -5.63
C PHE A 672 38.54 -17.97 -5.16
N ALA A 673 39.46 -18.63 -5.87
CA ALA A 673 40.89 -18.63 -5.54
C ALA A 673 41.62 -17.30 -5.85
N SER A 674 41.01 -16.40 -6.63
CA SER A 674 41.51 -15.07 -7.00
C SER A 674 40.82 -13.95 -6.22
N ALA A 675 41.56 -12.88 -5.92
CA ALA A 675 40.98 -11.65 -5.35
C ALA A 675 40.07 -10.90 -6.32
N GLU A 676 40.08 -11.26 -7.59
CA GLU A 676 39.25 -10.65 -8.62
C GLU A 676 38.09 -11.59 -8.96
N LEU A 677 36.88 -11.07 -8.88
CA LEU A 677 35.69 -11.78 -9.34
C LEU A 677 35.76 -11.88 -10.87
N ALA A 678 35.52 -13.06 -11.41
CA ALA A 678 35.39 -13.24 -12.85
C ALA A 678 34.33 -12.30 -13.42
N ARG A 679 34.39 -12.04 -14.75
CA ARG A 679 33.43 -11.12 -15.44
C ARG A 679 32.00 -11.70 -15.47
N TYR A 680 31.48 -12.10 -14.36
CA TYR A 680 30.09 -12.47 -14.17
C TYR A 680 29.16 -11.24 -14.26
N TYR A 681 27.90 -11.48 -14.60
CA TYR A 681 26.89 -10.43 -14.49
C TYR A 681 26.67 -10.10 -13.03
N ASN A 682 26.87 -8.84 -12.65
CA ASN A 682 26.66 -8.38 -11.31
C ASN A 682 25.85 -7.09 -11.35
N SER A 683 24.59 -7.13 -10.91
CA SER A 683 23.69 -5.98 -10.83
C SER A 683 23.58 -5.40 -9.43
N GLY A 684 24.39 -5.83 -8.49
CA GLY A 684 24.32 -5.43 -7.09
C GLY A 684 25.68 -5.35 -6.42
N ARG A 685 25.71 -5.72 -5.16
CA ARG A 685 26.88 -5.63 -4.28
C ARG A 685 27.71 -6.91 -4.19
N TRP A 686 27.39 -7.95 -4.96
CA TRP A 686 28.15 -9.19 -4.92
C TRP A 686 29.64 -8.94 -5.09
N GLY A 687 30.44 -9.46 -4.16
CA GLY A 687 31.88 -9.34 -4.13
C GLY A 687 32.51 -10.49 -3.39
N LEU A 688 33.83 -10.46 -3.26
CA LEU A 688 34.60 -11.49 -2.58
C LEU A 688 34.98 -11.01 -1.17
N THR A 689 34.93 -11.94 -0.21
CA THR A 689 35.40 -11.74 1.15
C THR A 689 36.42 -12.79 1.53
N SER A 690 37.44 -12.42 2.32
CA SER A 690 38.39 -13.33 2.94
C SER A 690 38.10 -13.58 4.42
N THR A 691 37.09 -12.96 4.99
CA THR A 691 36.75 -13.04 6.40
C THR A 691 36.09 -14.37 6.77
N PHE A 692 35.33 -14.95 5.83
CA PHE A 692 34.62 -16.21 6.01
C PHE A 692 34.52 -16.95 4.67
N ALA A 693 35.35 -17.98 4.48
CA ALA A 693 35.40 -18.81 3.28
C ALA A 693 35.40 -20.29 3.64
N TYR A 694 34.70 -21.11 2.87
CA TYR A 694 34.73 -22.57 3.00
C TYR A 694 36.05 -23.14 2.50
N SER A 695 36.45 -22.76 1.30
CA SER A 695 37.72 -23.03 0.69
C SER A 695 38.52 -21.72 0.54
N PRO A 696 39.44 -21.41 1.47
CA PRO A 696 40.22 -20.17 1.38
C PRO A 696 40.98 -20.03 0.06
N PRO A 697 41.19 -18.80 -0.48
CA PRO A 697 41.23 -17.56 0.30
C PRO A 697 39.93 -16.74 0.33
N TYR A 698 38.97 -16.96 -0.59
CA TYR A 698 37.82 -16.09 -0.69
C TYR A 698 36.51 -16.88 -0.82
N ALA A 699 35.42 -16.29 -0.39
CA ALA A 699 34.04 -16.70 -0.72
C ALA A 699 33.27 -15.53 -1.34
N LEU A 700 32.24 -15.83 -2.08
CA LEU A 700 31.31 -14.88 -2.68
C LEU A 700 30.26 -14.45 -1.64
N THR A 701 29.97 -13.15 -1.54
CA THR A 701 28.86 -12.63 -0.71
C THR A 701 28.26 -11.36 -1.34
N GLU A 702 27.00 -11.06 -1.07
CA GLU A 702 26.37 -9.77 -1.46
C GLU A 702 26.69 -8.66 -0.45
N SER A 703 27.39 -8.98 0.62
CA SER A 703 27.77 -8.07 1.70
C SER A 703 29.29 -8.03 1.97
N PRO A 704 30.15 -7.82 0.97
CA PRO A 704 31.60 -7.92 1.11
C PRO A 704 32.22 -6.86 2.03
N ASP A 705 31.54 -5.70 2.17
CA ASP A 705 32.03 -4.53 2.91
C ASP A 705 31.26 -4.29 4.22
N GLY A 706 30.54 -5.29 4.74
CA GLY A 706 29.69 -5.21 5.93
C GLY A 706 28.23 -5.51 5.62
N PRO A 707 27.29 -5.36 6.56
CA PRO A 707 25.91 -5.82 6.41
C PRO A 707 25.23 -5.35 5.12
N TYR A 708 24.39 -6.21 4.54
CA TYR A 708 23.62 -5.84 3.34
C TYR A 708 22.62 -4.72 3.64
N PRO A 709 22.28 -3.87 2.66
CA PRO A 709 21.31 -2.80 2.88
C PRO A 709 19.86 -3.31 2.91
N ASN A 710 18.97 -2.54 3.51
CA ASN A 710 17.55 -2.70 3.36
C ASN A 710 17.13 -2.65 1.88
N ARG A 711 16.17 -3.49 1.48
CA ARG A 711 15.64 -3.56 0.11
C ARG A 711 16.68 -3.96 -0.94
N ALA A 712 17.71 -4.70 -0.56
CA ALA A 712 18.66 -5.25 -1.53
C ALA A 712 17.92 -6.10 -2.59
N ARG A 713 18.39 -6.01 -3.84
CA ARG A 713 17.92 -6.81 -4.98
C ARG A 713 19.13 -7.17 -5.84
N ASP A 714 20.04 -7.87 -5.23
CA ASP A 714 21.36 -8.15 -5.79
C ASP A 714 21.33 -9.44 -6.61
N THR A 715 21.86 -9.40 -7.82
CA THR A 715 21.91 -10.57 -8.72
C THR A 715 23.32 -10.78 -9.24
N LEU A 716 23.82 -11.99 -9.09
CA LEU A 716 25.01 -12.49 -9.77
C LEU A 716 24.62 -13.61 -10.73
N MET A 717 24.99 -13.53 -12.00
CA MET A 717 24.76 -14.58 -13.00
C MET A 717 26.08 -15.12 -13.53
N LEU A 718 26.17 -16.43 -13.54
CA LEU A 718 27.35 -17.16 -13.99
C LEU A 718 27.43 -17.23 -15.51
N PHE A 719 28.53 -17.72 -16.03
CA PHE A 719 28.71 -18.00 -17.46
C PHE A 719 27.79 -19.13 -17.92
N PRO A 720 27.24 -19.08 -19.15
CA PRO A 720 26.33 -20.11 -19.65
C PRO A 720 27.06 -21.43 -19.86
N ILE A 721 26.35 -22.52 -19.55
CA ILE A 721 26.83 -23.88 -19.74
C ILE A 721 26.19 -24.45 -21.03
N ALA A 722 27.00 -24.98 -21.94
CA ALA A 722 26.51 -25.74 -23.09
C ALA A 722 26.14 -27.16 -22.65
N LEU A 723 24.98 -27.61 -23.07
CA LEU A 723 24.55 -28.98 -22.79
C LEU A 723 25.34 -29.97 -23.63
N PRO A 724 25.65 -31.17 -23.10
CA PRO A 724 26.40 -32.19 -23.84
C PRO A 724 25.59 -32.73 -25.01
N GLU A 725 26.26 -33.18 -26.05
CA GLU A 725 25.63 -33.95 -27.12
C GLU A 725 25.25 -35.33 -26.61
N VAL A 726 24.05 -35.79 -26.92
CA VAL A 726 23.55 -37.14 -26.59
C VAL A 726 23.78 -38.07 -27.75
N THR A 727 24.63 -39.06 -27.52
CA THR A 727 24.94 -40.09 -28.51
C THR A 727 24.12 -41.35 -28.30
N ILE A 728 23.41 -41.49 -27.19
CA ILE A 728 22.60 -42.64 -26.80
C ILE A 728 21.14 -42.17 -26.73
N PRO A 729 20.21 -42.78 -27.48
CA PRO A 729 18.80 -42.35 -27.56
C PRO A 729 18.06 -42.27 -26.23
N GLU A 730 18.46 -43.11 -25.26
CA GLU A 730 17.83 -43.15 -23.92
C GLU A 730 18.44 -42.17 -22.90
N ALA A 731 19.54 -41.50 -23.26
CA ALA A 731 20.19 -40.56 -22.34
C ALA A 731 19.55 -39.16 -22.43
N ARG A 732 19.28 -38.57 -21.30
CA ARG A 732 18.83 -37.18 -21.19
C ARG A 732 19.99 -36.27 -20.82
N ARG A 733 20.02 -35.11 -21.43
CA ARG A 733 20.98 -34.07 -21.07
C ARG A 733 20.62 -33.51 -19.71
N ALA A 734 21.62 -33.32 -18.86
CA ALA A 734 21.46 -32.78 -17.52
C ALA A 734 22.62 -31.86 -17.14
N VAL A 735 22.45 -31.06 -16.14
CA VAL A 735 23.55 -30.33 -15.48
C VAL A 735 23.43 -30.58 -13.97
N ARG A 736 24.53 -30.99 -13.35
CA ARG A 736 24.65 -31.03 -11.91
C ARG A 736 25.09 -29.67 -11.42
N ILE A 737 24.35 -29.11 -10.47
CA ILE A 737 24.63 -27.82 -9.85
C ILE A 737 24.99 -28.10 -8.40
N GLU A 738 26.20 -27.77 -8.00
CA GLU A 738 26.71 -27.97 -6.64
C GLU A 738 27.29 -26.65 -6.12
N PHE A 739 27.13 -26.37 -4.86
CA PHE A 739 27.77 -25.25 -4.18
C PHE A 739 27.74 -25.45 -2.67
N VAL A 740 28.59 -24.72 -1.97
CA VAL A 740 28.57 -24.67 -0.50
C VAL A 740 28.15 -23.26 -0.10
N HIS A 741 27.28 -23.13 0.89
CA HIS A 741 26.82 -21.83 1.32
C HIS A 741 26.55 -21.75 2.83
N ALA A 742 26.59 -20.52 3.36
CA ALA A 742 26.24 -20.18 4.74
C ALA A 742 25.48 -18.87 4.74
N ALA A 743 24.60 -18.64 5.70
CA ALA A 743 23.84 -17.39 5.73
C ALA A 743 23.55 -16.92 7.16
N ILE A 744 23.80 -15.65 7.41
CA ILE A 744 23.22 -14.89 8.52
C ILE A 744 22.39 -13.76 7.93
N ILE A 745 21.13 -14.06 7.67
CA ILE A 745 20.16 -13.15 7.06
C ILE A 745 18.92 -13.02 7.96
N ASP A 746 18.12 -11.97 7.77
CA ASP A 746 16.86 -11.85 8.52
C ASP A 746 15.85 -12.94 8.08
N ARG A 747 14.88 -13.26 8.95
CA ARG A 747 13.88 -14.32 8.69
C ARG A 747 13.07 -14.10 7.42
N THR A 748 12.91 -12.85 7.01
CA THR A 748 12.12 -12.45 5.84
C THR A 748 12.98 -12.21 4.60
N ASP A 749 14.29 -12.29 4.74
CA ASP A 749 15.24 -12.14 3.64
C ASP A 749 15.50 -13.49 2.99
N THR A 750 15.79 -13.48 1.70
CA THR A 750 15.89 -14.73 0.96
C THR A 750 16.98 -14.68 -0.10
N GLY A 751 17.85 -15.71 -0.06
CA GLY A 751 18.75 -16.05 -1.15
C GLY A 751 18.06 -17.02 -2.11
N PHE A 752 18.06 -16.73 -3.39
CA PHE A 752 17.49 -17.57 -4.46
C PHE A 752 18.57 -18.12 -5.38
N VAL A 753 18.44 -19.39 -5.74
CA VAL A 753 19.15 -19.98 -6.86
C VAL A 753 18.15 -20.21 -7.97
N GLU A 754 18.40 -19.61 -9.12
CA GLU A 754 17.47 -19.60 -10.26
C GLU A 754 18.21 -20.03 -11.53
N TYR A 755 17.49 -20.65 -12.45
CA TYR A 755 18.01 -21.10 -13.73
C TYR A 755 17.13 -20.70 -14.90
N ALA A 756 17.71 -20.68 -16.10
CA ALA A 756 16.96 -20.45 -17.33
C ALA A 756 17.56 -21.26 -18.49
N TRP A 757 16.69 -21.73 -19.40
CA TRP A 757 17.10 -22.46 -20.57
C TRP A 757 17.19 -21.57 -21.80
N ASN A 758 18.26 -21.70 -22.56
CA ASN A 758 18.57 -21.00 -23.83
C ASN A 758 18.69 -19.48 -23.72
N THR A 759 17.73 -18.80 -23.07
CA THR A 759 17.71 -17.36 -22.89
C THR A 759 17.60 -17.02 -21.41
N TRP A 760 18.01 -15.84 -20.98
CA TRP A 760 18.02 -15.36 -19.58
C TRP A 760 16.88 -14.40 -19.23
N ASP A 761 15.83 -14.40 -20.02
CA ASP A 761 14.63 -13.58 -19.85
C ASP A 761 13.51 -14.28 -19.06
N ARG A 762 13.59 -15.61 -18.93
CA ARG A 762 12.64 -16.44 -18.18
C ARG A 762 13.36 -17.31 -17.17
N TRP A 763 13.22 -16.95 -15.90
CA TRP A 763 13.87 -17.64 -14.80
C TRP A 763 12.92 -18.56 -14.05
N GLU A 764 13.40 -19.74 -13.71
CA GLU A 764 12.75 -20.70 -12.85
C GLU A 764 13.55 -20.84 -11.55
N GLN A 765 12.84 -20.93 -10.42
CA GLN A 765 13.47 -21.08 -9.12
C GLN A 765 13.90 -22.52 -8.92
N LEU A 766 15.19 -22.72 -8.67
CA LEU A 766 15.75 -24.02 -8.27
C LEU A 766 15.66 -24.22 -6.75
N ALA A 767 16.06 -23.19 -5.99
CA ALA A 767 16.05 -23.21 -4.53
C ALA A 767 15.86 -21.81 -3.96
N ALA A 768 15.37 -21.74 -2.71
CA ALA A 768 15.27 -20.52 -1.93
C ALA A 768 15.65 -20.80 -0.48
N TYR A 769 16.45 -19.92 0.11
CA TYR A 769 17.03 -20.06 1.43
C TYR A 769 16.76 -18.82 2.27
N ASN A 770 16.24 -19.03 3.47
CA ASN A 770 16.08 -18.00 4.50
C ASN A 770 16.67 -18.55 5.81
N LEU A 771 16.63 -17.77 6.87
CA LEU A 771 17.19 -18.15 8.19
C LEU A 771 16.67 -19.51 8.71
N SER A 772 15.46 -19.91 8.36
CA SER A 772 14.86 -21.19 8.79
C SER A 772 15.26 -22.39 7.94
N ALA A 773 16.00 -22.19 6.85
CA ALA A 773 16.39 -23.26 5.94
C ALA A 773 17.40 -24.25 6.54
N TYR A 774 18.18 -23.79 7.54
CA TYR A 774 19.21 -24.60 8.21
C TYR A 774 19.35 -24.20 9.67
N ALA A 775 19.25 -25.14 10.59
CA ALA A 775 19.23 -24.86 12.04
C ALA A 775 20.44 -24.07 12.58
N PRO A 776 21.70 -24.34 12.17
CA PRO A 776 22.86 -23.57 12.62
C PRO A 776 22.77 -22.07 12.33
N TRP A 777 22.15 -21.66 11.22
CA TRP A 777 22.01 -20.23 10.87
C TRP A 777 21.19 -19.41 11.89
N GLY A 778 20.48 -20.09 12.80
CA GLY A 778 19.59 -19.44 13.77
C GLY A 778 20.28 -18.75 14.94
N ASP A 779 21.57 -19.01 15.20
CA ASP A 779 22.31 -18.43 16.32
C ASP A 779 22.92 -17.06 16.03
N THR A 780 22.87 -16.62 14.78
CA THR A 780 23.38 -15.32 14.30
C THR A 780 24.89 -15.09 14.44
N VAL A 781 25.67 -16.15 14.56
CA VAL A 781 27.14 -16.13 14.68
C VAL A 781 27.74 -17.02 13.60
N LEU A 782 28.54 -16.45 12.69
CA LEU A 782 29.24 -17.22 11.66
C LEU A 782 30.23 -18.24 12.26
N SER A 783 30.05 -19.51 11.91
CA SER A 783 30.89 -20.61 12.32
C SER A 783 31.10 -21.62 11.18
N ALA A 784 32.03 -22.52 11.34
CA ALA A 784 32.28 -23.58 10.36
C ALA A 784 31.08 -24.54 10.20
N GLU A 785 30.19 -24.59 11.18
CA GLU A 785 28.99 -25.43 11.17
C GLU A 785 27.88 -24.86 10.31
N ASP A 786 27.96 -23.57 9.93
CA ASP A 786 26.98 -22.90 9.08
C ASP A 786 27.09 -23.30 7.60
N TRP A 787 28.24 -23.82 7.20
CA TRP A 787 28.45 -24.23 5.82
C TRP A 787 27.63 -25.47 5.47
N ARG A 788 26.77 -25.34 4.47
CA ARG A 788 25.93 -26.37 3.92
C ARG A 788 26.26 -26.62 2.44
N ARG A 789 26.39 -27.89 2.08
CA ARG A 789 26.57 -28.29 0.68
C ARG A 789 25.25 -28.62 0.05
N GLU A 790 25.01 -28.07 -1.14
CA GLU A 790 23.87 -28.35 -2.00
C GLU A 790 24.29 -29.06 -3.26
N SER A 791 23.44 -29.97 -3.76
CA SER A 791 23.64 -30.68 -5.02
C SER A 791 22.30 -30.97 -5.68
N PHE A 792 22.13 -30.44 -6.90
CA PHE A 792 20.92 -30.55 -7.71
C PHE A 792 21.27 -31.19 -9.06
N LEU A 793 20.46 -32.14 -9.53
CA LEU A 793 20.53 -32.64 -10.90
C LEU A 793 19.38 -32.05 -11.69
N LEU A 794 19.67 -31.15 -12.60
CA LEU A 794 18.69 -30.45 -13.43
C LEU A 794 18.60 -31.10 -14.80
N LEU A 795 17.49 -31.77 -15.09
CA LEU A 795 17.22 -32.40 -16.39
C LEU A 795 16.81 -31.37 -17.42
N ALA A 796 17.48 -31.39 -18.56
CA ALA A 796 17.22 -30.43 -19.62
C ALA A 796 16.03 -30.85 -20.50
N PRO A 797 15.13 -29.90 -20.86
CA PRO A 797 14.16 -30.12 -21.92
C PRO A 797 14.84 -30.48 -23.26
N ASP A 798 14.17 -31.20 -24.13
CA ASP A 798 14.71 -31.60 -25.42
C ASP A 798 15.14 -30.42 -26.30
N THR A 799 14.49 -29.30 -26.17
CA THR A 799 14.79 -28.04 -26.90
C THR A 799 15.92 -27.22 -26.30
N ALA A 800 16.37 -27.54 -25.09
CA ALA A 800 17.43 -26.79 -24.42
C ALA A 800 18.80 -27.08 -25.02
N GLN A 801 19.59 -26.03 -25.19
CA GLN A 801 21.00 -26.10 -25.63
C GLN A 801 21.93 -25.46 -24.61
N LEU A 802 21.42 -24.51 -23.84
CA LEU A 802 22.18 -23.72 -22.87
C LEU A 802 21.45 -23.69 -21.52
N LEU A 803 22.25 -23.71 -20.46
CA LEU A 803 21.80 -23.42 -19.09
C LEU A 803 22.43 -22.10 -18.61
N TRP A 804 21.60 -21.23 -18.10
CA TRP A 804 21.98 -20.06 -17.32
C TRP A 804 21.66 -20.30 -15.86
N VAL A 805 22.55 -19.89 -14.94
CA VAL A 805 22.34 -19.97 -13.48
C VAL A 805 22.64 -18.63 -12.85
N ARG A 806 21.81 -18.20 -11.92
CA ARG A 806 22.06 -16.98 -11.14
C ARG A 806 21.78 -17.19 -9.66
N PHE A 807 22.48 -16.42 -8.85
CA PHE A 807 22.22 -16.21 -7.44
C PHE A 807 21.60 -14.84 -7.28
N ARG A 808 20.48 -14.77 -6.58
CA ARG A 808 19.79 -13.52 -6.33
C ARG A 808 19.47 -13.39 -4.85
N PHE A 809 19.78 -12.24 -4.29
CA PHE A 809 19.45 -11.91 -2.89
C PHE A 809 18.38 -10.83 -2.84
N ALA A 810 17.42 -10.99 -1.92
CA ALA A 810 16.36 -10.04 -1.67
C ALA A 810 16.20 -9.82 -0.17
N SER A 811 16.38 -8.58 0.29
CA SER A 811 16.18 -8.20 1.68
C SER A 811 14.90 -7.37 1.89
N ASN A 812 14.39 -7.44 3.12
CA ASN A 812 13.30 -6.63 3.62
C ASN A 812 13.72 -5.15 3.80
N PRO A 813 12.77 -4.23 4.07
CA PRO A 813 13.09 -2.81 4.26
C PRO A 813 13.54 -2.42 5.68
N ILE A 814 13.56 -3.34 6.66
CA ILE A 814 13.57 -2.98 8.08
C ILE A 814 14.84 -3.41 8.80
N ARG A 815 15.33 -4.61 8.50
CA ARG A 815 16.48 -5.19 9.18
C ARG A 815 17.56 -5.59 8.21
N VAL A 816 18.79 -5.40 8.65
CA VAL A 816 20.00 -5.82 7.94
C VAL A 816 20.74 -6.84 8.80
N ASN A 817 21.46 -7.74 8.16
CA ASN A 817 22.30 -8.70 8.82
C ASN A 817 23.60 -8.89 8.04
N ASP A 818 24.43 -9.85 8.41
CA ASP A 818 25.77 -9.99 7.87
C ASP A 818 25.76 -10.39 6.38
N GLY A 819 25.03 -11.45 6.00
CA GLY A 819 24.83 -11.79 4.58
C GLY A 819 24.73 -13.28 4.26
N TRP A 820 24.68 -13.57 2.96
CA TRP A 820 24.68 -14.90 2.36
C TRP A 820 26.02 -15.16 1.69
N TYR A 821 26.71 -16.20 2.11
CA TYR A 821 28.03 -16.61 1.65
C TYR A 821 27.90 -17.83 0.76
N ILE A 822 28.60 -17.85 -0.37
CA ILE A 822 28.61 -18.95 -1.35
C ILE A 822 30.04 -19.27 -1.73
N ASP A 823 30.34 -20.55 -1.83
CA ASP A 823 31.68 -21.03 -2.18
C ASP A 823 31.64 -22.34 -2.98
N ASP A 824 32.72 -22.73 -3.58
CA ASP A 824 32.90 -23.98 -4.36
C ASP A 824 31.75 -24.22 -5.35
N ILE A 825 31.42 -23.25 -6.20
CA ILE A 825 30.34 -23.41 -7.19
C ILE A 825 30.78 -24.34 -8.32
N ALA A 826 30.05 -25.43 -8.51
CA ALA A 826 30.29 -26.36 -9.63
C ALA A 826 29.04 -26.52 -10.51
N LEU A 827 29.17 -26.29 -11.81
CA LEU A 827 28.15 -26.58 -12.82
C LEU A 827 28.72 -27.63 -13.76
N THR A 828 28.29 -28.88 -13.64
CA THR A 828 28.86 -30.00 -14.41
C THR A 828 27.83 -30.53 -15.41
N PRO A 829 28.03 -30.28 -16.73
CA PRO A 829 27.19 -30.89 -17.76
C PRO A 829 27.38 -32.41 -17.75
N THR A 830 26.27 -33.12 -17.81
CA THR A 830 26.27 -34.59 -17.76
C THR A 830 25.16 -35.15 -18.62
N THR A 831 25.23 -36.46 -18.88
CA THR A 831 24.11 -37.22 -19.45
C THR A 831 23.62 -38.20 -18.41
N ASP A 832 22.33 -38.13 -18.09
CA ASP A 832 21.68 -39.11 -17.22
C ASP A 832 21.04 -40.15 -18.11
N ILE A 833 21.42 -41.43 -17.90
CA ILE A 833 20.72 -42.54 -18.51
C ILE A 833 19.56 -42.84 -17.58
N GLU A 834 18.36 -42.42 -17.95
CA GLU A 834 17.16 -42.91 -17.30
C GLU A 834 17.09 -44.43 -17.45
N ARG A 835 17.64 -45.17 -16.50
CA ARG A 835 17.04 -46.46 -16.23
C ARG A 835 15.59 -46.13 -15.85
N SER A 836 14.64 -46.62 -16.65
CA SER A 836 13.21 -46.46 -16.47
C SER A 836 12.76 -47.04 -15.12
N SER A 837 13.12 -46.34 -14.05
CA SER A 837 12.59 -46.55 -12.72
C SER A 837 11.52 -45.47 -12.53
N PRO A 838 10.29 -45.81 -12.27
CA PRO A 838 9.21 -44.86 -12.13
C PRO A 838 9.60 -43.79 -11.09
N GLN A 839 9.67 -42.53 -11.52
CA GLN A 839 9.89 -41.42 -10.59
C GLN A 839 8.71 -41.32 -9.64
N VAL A 840 8.95 -41.48 -8.36
CA VAL A 840 7.97 -41.24 -7.33
C VAL A 840 7.91 -39.75 -7.10
N GLN A 841 6.77 -39.14 -7.35
CA GLN A 841 6.49 -37.75 -7.02
C GLN A 841 5.77 -37.68 -5.67
N LEU A 842 6.21 -36.82 -4.78
CA LEU A 842 5.57 -36.55 -3.50
C LEU A 842 5.01 -35.15 -3.48
N PHE A 843 3.72 -35.01 -3.19
CA PHE A 843 3.08 -33.67 -3.05
C PHE A 843 1.87 -33.72 -2.11
N PRO A 844 1.58 -32.65 -1.37
CA PRO A 844 2.48 -31.55 -1.14
C PRO A 844 3.65 -31.96 -0.23
N ASN A 845 4.83 -31.38 -0.43
CA ASN A 845 5.94 -31.51 0.49
C ASN A 845 6.61 -30.13 0.59
N PRO A 846 6.46 -29.39 1.70
CA PRO A 846 5.89 -29.83 2.99
C PRO A 846 4.40 -30.24 2.96
N ALA A 847 4.05 -31.25 3.74
CA ALA A 847 2.68 -31.76 3.88
C ALA A 847 2.02 -31.22 5.15
N GLN A 848 0.69 -31.10 5.15
CA GLN A 848 -0.08 -30.73 6.35
C GLN A 848 -0.92 -31.90 6.91
N HIS A 849 -1.81 -32.45 6.10
CA HIS A 849 -2.75 -33.47 6.54
C HIS A 849 -2.64 -34.76 5.74
N TYR A 850 -2.25 -34.65 4.47
CA TYR A 850 -2.15 -35.74 3.52
C TYR A 850 -0.87 -35.62 2.71
N LEU A 851 -0.32 -36.76 2.29
CA LEU A 851 0.74 -36.85 1.30
C LEU A 851 0.29 -37.77 0.18
N VAL A 852 0.42 -37.31 -1.05
CA VAL A 852 0.22 -38.14 -2.23
C VAL A 852 1.58 -38.55 -2.74
N TYR A 853 1.79 -39.87 -2.94
CA TYR A 853 2.89 -40.33 -3.78
C TYR A 853 2.35 -40.88 -5.08
N ARG A 854 2.90 -40.38 -6.18
CA ARG A 854 2.55 -40.78 -7.53
C ARG A 854 3.72 -41.55 -8.15
N ALA A 855 3.42 -42.76 -8.64
CA ALA A 855 4.39 -43.61 -9.34
C ALA A 855 3.65 -44.48 -10.31
N PRO A 856 4.24 -44.90 -11.45
CA PRO A 856 3.59 -45.78 -12.43
C PRO A 856 3.01 -47.08 -11.84
N ASP A 857 3.63 -47.59 -10.77
CA ASP A 857 3.23 -48.83 -10.07
C ASP A 857 2.94 -48.57 -8.59
N ALA A 858 2.31 -47.41 -8.27
CA ALA A 858 2.04 -47.00 -6.88
C ALA A 858 1.30 -48.06 -6.06
N ALA A 859 0.46 -48.88 -6.74
CA ALA A 859 -0.26 -49.99 -6.12
C ALA A 859 0.67 -51.12 -5.59
N MET A 860 1.84 -51.27 -6.16
CA MET A 860 2.79 -52.37 -5.88
C MET A 860 3.89 -51.95 -4.88
N LEU A 861 3.99 -50.67 -4.55
CA LEU A 861 5.00 -50.19 -3.63
C LEU A 861 4.58 -50.41 -2.16
N GLU A 862 5.40 -51.06 -1.37
CA GLU A 862 5.27 -51.09 0.09
C GLU A 862 5.82 -49.79 0.67
N TYR A 863 5.12 -49.19 1.63
CA TYR A 863 5.57 -47.96 2.29
C TYR A 863 5.79 -48.17 3.79
N ARG A 864 6.79 -47.44 4.32
CA ARG A 864 7.06 -47.34 5.80
C ARG A 864 7.44 -45.94 6.15
N TRP A 865 6.99 -45.49 7.32
CA TRP A 865 7.39 -44.22 7.89
C TRP A 865 8.39 -44.42 9.01
N ARG A 866 9.40 -43.55 9.05
CA ARG A 866 10.33 -43.49 10.19
C ARG A 866 10.54 -42.04 10.62
N ASP A 867 10.73 -41.82 11.93
CA ASP A 867 11.28 -40.57 12.41
C ASP A 867 12.81 -40.51 12.18
N LEU A 868 13.41 -39.36 12.45
CA LEU A 868 14.85 -39.15 12.27
C LEU A 868 15.71 -39.99 13.21
N LEU A 869 15.11 -40.61 14.27
CA LEU A 869 15.75 -41.56 15.17
C LEU A 869 15.60 -43.00 14.68
N GLY A 870 15.02 -43.25 13.52
CA GLY A 870 14.81 -44.55 12.89
C GLY A 870 13.63 -45.34 13.42
N ARG A 871 12.77 -44.80 14.31
CA ARG A 871 11.60 -45.50 14.83
C ARG A 871 10.50 -45.53 13.77
N THR A 872 9.89 -46.70 13.56
CA THR A 872 8.76 -46.85 12.63
C THR A 872 7.50 -46.26 13.21
N LEU A 873 6.78 -45.51 12.41
CA LEU A 873 5.54 -44.81 12.75
C LEU A 873 4.38 -45.38 11.97
N PRO A 874 3.16 -45.44 12.56
CA PRO A 874 1.97 -45.82 11.82
C PRO A 874 1.54 -44.69 10.88
N ALA A 875 1.25 -45.01 9.63
CA ALA A 875 0.57 -44.14 8.72
C ALA A 875 -0.57 -44.89 8.04
N HIS A 876 -1.69 -44.23 7.80
CA HIS A 876 -2.86 -44.84 7.23
C HIS A 876 -2.95 -44.54 5.72
N LEU A 877 -3.14 -45.55 4.94
CA LEU A 877 -3.43 -45.43 3.52
C LEU A 877 -4.91 -45.09 3.34
N LEU A 878 -5.22 -43.97 2.71
CA LEU A 878 -6.61 -43.54 2.44
C LEU A 878 -7.08 -44.03 1.10
N GLN A 879 -6.25 -43.97 0.09
CA GLN A 879 -6.59 -44.33 -1.26
C GLN A 879 -5.36 -44.87 -1.99
N ARG A 880 -5.56 -45.83 -2.88
CA ARG A 880 -4.51 -46.40 -3.71
C ARG A 880 -5.05 -46.74 -5.11
N SER A 881 -4.33 -46.36 -6.13
CA SER A 881 -4.55 -46.68 -7.52
C SER A 881 -3.26 -47.24 -8.15
N SER A 882 -3.29 -47.62 -9.42
CA SER A 882 -2.08 -48.03 -10.10
C SER A 882 -1.02 -46.94 -10.25
N GLN A 883 -1.42 -45.69 -10.16
CA GLN A 883 -0.53 -44.55 -10.40
C GLN A 883 -0.30 -43.68 -9.18
N GLU A 884 -1.15 -43.76 -8.16
CA GLU A 884 -1.01 -42.88 -7.01
C GLU A 884 -1.54 -43.53 -5.71
N ALA A 885 -1.00 -43.14 -4.57
CA ALA A 885 -1.50 -43.47 -3.27
C ALA A 885 -1.52 -42.25 -2.35
N VAL A 886 -2.57 -42.11 -1.51
CA VAL A 886 -2.79 -41.03 -0.57
C VAL A 886 -2.61 -41.54 0.85
N LEU A 887 -1.69 -40.95 1.59
CA LEU A 887 -1.39 -41.28 2.97
C LEU A 887 -1.97 -40.23 3.92
N ASP A 888 -2.61 -40.67 4.99
CA ASP A 888 -3.15 -39.81 6.04
C ASP A 888 -2.07 -39.53 7.09
N LEU A 889 -1.73 -38.26 7.26
CA LEU A 889 -0.72 -37.79 8.20
C LEU A 889 -1.30 -37.08 9.43
N ARG A 890 -2.63 -36.99 9.56
CA ARG A 890 -3.31 -36.24 10.65
C ARG A 890 -2.96 -36.70 12.06
N SER A 891 -2.57 -37.95 12.22
CA SER A 891 -2.13 -38.52 13.50
C SER A 891 -0.66 -38.25 13.83
N MET A 892 0.13 -37.68 12.92
CA MET A 892 1.56 -37.43 13.10
C MET A 892 1.81 -36.01 13.61
N ALA A 893 2.76 -35.81 14.47
CA ALA A 893 3.18 -34.50 14.95
C ALA A 893 3.90 -33.70 13.84
N PRO A 894 3.96 -32.37 13.91
CA PRO A 894 4.83 -31.58 13.02
C PRO A 894 6.29 -32.01 13.15
N GLY A 895 7.00 -32.07 12.02
CA GLY A 895 8.39 -32.50 12.00
C GLY A 895 8.81 -33.09 10.65
N THR A 896 10.07 -33.49 10.54
CA THR A 896 10.61 -34.17 9.37
C THR A 896 10.66 -35.68 9.59
N TYR A 897 10.20 -36.41 8.58
CA TYR A 897 10.06 -37.85 8.59
C TYR A 897 10.66 -38.46 7.32
N LEU A 898 10.96 -39.76 7.37
CA LEU A 898 11.46 -40.53 6.23
C LEU A 898 10.34 -41.46 5.73
N LEU A 899 9.86 -41.23 4.49
CA LEU A 899 9.02 -42.19 3.76
C LEU A 899 9.91 -43.16 3.01
N ILE A 900 9.85 -44.43 3.36
CA ILE A 900 10.59 -45.49 2.74
C ILE A 900 9.61 -46.28 1.84
N LEU A 901 9.87 -46.29 0.54
CA LEU A 901 9.13 -47.04 -0.45
C LEU A 901 9.95 -48.25 -0.92
N ARG A 902 9.34 -49.43 -0.93
CA ARG A 902 9.97 -50.64 -1.39
C ARG A 902 9.18 -51.18 -2.59
N ALA A 903 9.87 -51.37 -3.70
CA ALA A 903 9.31 -51.97 -4.90
C ALA A 903 9.34 -53.52 -4.83
N PRO A 904 8.52 -54.26 -5.65
CA PRO A 904 8.48 -55.72 -5.67
C PRO A 904 9.80 -56.36 -6.04
N ASP A 905 10.66 -55.66 -6.79
CA ASP A 905 12.02 -56.10 -7.16
C ASP A 905 13.04 -55.99 -6.00
N GLY A 906 12.60 -55.51 -4.84
CA GLY A 906 13.41 -55.33 -3.66
C GLY A 906 14.09 -53.94 -3.58
N THR A 907 13.96 -53.08 -4.59
CA THR A 907 14.53 -51.74 -4.61
C THR A 907 13.89 -50.91 -3.51
N VAL A 908 14.72 -50.26 -2.66
CA VAL A 908 14.27 -49.40 -1.56
C VAL A 908 14.66 -47.96 -1.87
N ARG A 909 13.71 -47.03 -1.72
CA ARG A 909 13.94 -45.59 -1.84
C ARG A 909 13.45 -44.88 -0.61
N THR A 910 14.17 -43.84 -0.16
CA THR A 910 13.85 -43.06 1.02
C THR A 910 13.68 -41.62 0.62
N TYR A 911 12.59 -41.02 1.06
CA TYR A 911 12.23 -39.64 0.78
C TYR A 911 12.04 -38.89 2.10
N SER A 912 12.59 -37.69 2.19
CA SER A 912 12.31 -36.79 3.31
C SER A 912 10.98 -36.08 3.10
N VAL A 913 10.14 -36.11 4.10
CA VAL A 913 8.83 -35.44 4.11
C VAL A 913 8.73 -34.56 5.33
N THR A 914 8.50 -33.27 5.12
CA THR A 914 8.28 -32.31 6.20
C THR A 914 6.79 -32.12 6.43
N LEU A 915 6.34 -32.33 7.66
CA LEU A 915 4.96 -32.11 8.09
C LEU A 915 4.86 -30.77 8.84
N LEU A 916 4.08 -29.84 8.29
CA LEU A 916 3.77 -28.54 8.89
C LEU A 916 2.31 -28.54 9.36
N ARG A 917 2.05 -27.94 10.52
CA ARG A 917 0.69 -27.68 11.02
C ARG A 917 0.58 -26.26 11.54
#